data_7ee0e8c9aef159405324764417050964
#
_entry.id   7ee0e8c9aef159405324764417050964
#
_cell.length_a   1.000
_cell.length_b   1.000
_cell.length_c   1.000
_cell.angle_alpha   90.00
_cell.angle_beta   90.00
_cell.angle_gamma   90.00
#
_symmetry.space_group_name_H-M   'P 1'
#
loop_
_entity.id
_entity.type
_entity.pdbx_description
1 polymer ?
#
loop_
_entity_poly.entity_id
_entity_poly.type
_entity_poly.pdbx_seq_one_letter_code
_entity_poly.pdbx_strand_id
1 'polypeptide(L)'
;MAIGVTRLKTPLPTIVAAACMACLAQTAVAAEDDQPNGPPRVEIIGTTPLPGLGTPLRDVPANVQSYGSRELGRQRQGNLSEFLESNPTSVTVNAAQGNRYQADISFRGFTASPLVGAPQGLSVFQDGVRINESFGDVVNWDLLPQSAIASLQLIPGSNPLFGLNTLGGALSIYTKSGREYPGGAVEASGGSFGRKTLQFEQGGASGPWDYFATANVAKERGWAQHNPSRIEQFFSKVGYQAQRDQFDVSLTAANNRLEGTQTLPPSFFDDRTQAYTFPDLNKNQLAMLAIKGSHHLSGEMVLGGNVYLRRFRNTNVSSNVNDNFGQVDPDTGAVDDVQALNDRSSINQTSYGASAQLTVTTPLLSHRNQFVVGASADAGRARFTQDSQPADFDASRGTVPTGDFAPETDARTWTRNAAVYAMNTLAIDDRWTLTASGRFNDARISIRDNSGLNPDLDGDHRFRRFNPAIGVTFNPRLGTTTYLSYNEGMRTPTAAELTCADPAAPCKLPNAFLADPPLKKVVAKTVEIGARGKSGDSSWSAAIYRSELSDDIQFVSSGGSAINAGFFQNVGKTQRQGLELTGATRWGRLGVMARYGLIDARFKTGFVENSPANSAADANGDITVGSGSTIPGIPRQSVRVRVDWEASDAISVGMNLVANSASRLRGDESNQDVHGPVRGYAVLNLDARWKIGKSLELFGRVDNVFNRKYANFGVLGSNAFANPTKTFDPANAVAEPFYGLGAPRGAWVGLRYEWE
;
A
#
# COMPACT_ATOMS: atom_id res chain seq x y z
N MET A 1 12.87 -28.02 -48.11
CA MET A 1 12.38 -26.65 -48.29
C MET A 1 11.92 -26.21 -46.90
N ALA A 2 12.80 -25.61 -46.10
CA ALA A 2 12.53 -25.20 -44.73
C ALA A 2 12.29 -23.69 -44.72
N ILE A 3 11.10 -23.29 -44.31
CA ILE A 3 10.71 -21.88 -44.19
C ILE A 3 11.15 -21.42 -42.81
N GLY A 4 12.17 -20.54 -42.79
CA GLY A 4 12.67 -19.92 -41.57
C GLY A 4 11.69 -18.89 -41.02
N VAL A 5 11.25 -19.10 -39.79
CA VAL A 5 10.50 -18.11 -39.01
C VAL A 5 11.49 -17.15 -38.36
N THR A 6 11.61 -15.96 -38.91
CA THR A 6 12.41 -14.87 -38.37
C THR A 6 11.67 -14.31 -37.13
N ARG A 7 12.23 -14.54 -35.95
CA ARG A 7 11.75 -13.93 -34.69
C ARG A 7 12.06 -12.43 -34.72
N LEU A 8 11.04 -11.60 -34.85
CA LEU A 8 11.12 -10.16 -34.57
C LEU A 8 11.40 -9.93 -33.07
N LYS A 9 12.65 -9.61 -32.76
CA LYS A 9 13.07 -9.11 -31.45
C LYS A 9 12.88 -7.59 -31.40
N THR A 10 11.66 -7.11 -31.36
CA THR A 10 11.38 -5.74 -30.94
C THR A 10 10.80 -5.78 -29.54
N PRO A 11 11.40 -5.11 -28.55
CA PRO A 11 10.86 -5.10 -27.20
C PRO A 11 9.53 -4.34 -27.18
N LEU A 12 8.48 -4.98 -26.67
CA LEU A 12 7.12 -4.43 -26.48
C LEU A 12 7.06 -2.99 -25.90
N PRO A 13 8.04 -2.53 -25.08
CA PRO A 13 8.01 -1.17 -24.51
C PRO A 13 8.13 -0.03 -25.52
N THR A 14 8.79 -0.25 -26.65
CA THR A 14 8.99 0.82 -27.63
C THR A 14 7.70 1.17 -28.41
N ILE A 15 6.81 0.21 -28.59
CA ILE A 15 5.54 0.41 -29.31
C ILE A 15 4.52 1.13 -28.40
N VAL A 16 4.50 0.82 -27.09
CA VAL A 16 3.57 1.45 -26.14
C VAL A 16 4.00 2.91 -25.83
N ALA A 17 5.30 3.17 -25.71
CA ALA A 17 5.82 4.53 -25.53
C ALA A 17 5.54 5.40 -26.76
N ALA A 18 5.66 4.84 -27.98
CA ALA A 18 5.32 5.54 -29.21
C ALA A 18 3.81 5.82 -29.35
N ALA A 19 2.94 4.89 -28.90
CA ALA A 19 1.49 5.12 -28.87
C ALA A 19 1.08 6.22 -27.87
N CYS A 20 1.72 6.29 -26.70
CA CYS A 20 1.50 7.37 -25.75
C CYS A 20 2.00 8.73 -26.27
N MET A 21 3.13 8.79 -26.98
CA MET A 21 3.63 10.02 -27.60
C MET A 21 2.83 10.44 -28.83
N ALA A 22 2.30 9.51 -29.62
CA ALA A 22 1.44 9.80 -30.75
C ALA A 22 0.08 10.40 -30.36
N CYS A 23 -0.46 10.02 -29.20
CA CYS A 23 -1.66 10.65 -28.62
C CYS A 23 -1.44 12.11 -28.18
N LEU A 24 -0.20 12.51 -27.90
CA LEU A 24 0.14 13.88 -27.50
C LEU A 24 0.38 14.85 -28.68
N ALA A 25 0.55 14.34 -29.91
CA ALA A 25 0.92 15.11 -31.08
C ALA A 25 -0.24 15.49 -32.02
N GLN A 26 -1.47 15.03 -31.77
CA GLN A 26 -2.62 15.40 -32.59
C GLN A 26 -3.30 16.66 -32.01
N THR A 27 -3.15 17.78 -32.70
CA THR A 27 -3.91 19.01 -32.46
C THR A 27 -5.40 18.74 -32.73
N ALA A 28 -6.21 18.75 -31.67
CA ALA A 28 -7.64 18.58 -31.75
C ALA A 28 -8.29 19.75 -32.52
N VAL A 29 -8.99 19.43 -33.58
CA VAL A 29 -10.02 20.29 -34.15
C VAL A 29 -11.23 20.20 -33.20
N ALA A 30 -11.65 21.35 -32.70
CA ALA A 30 -12.77 21.46 -31.78
C ALA A 30 -14.07 21.02 -32.47
N ALA A 31 -14.77 20.08 -31.86
CA ALA A 31 -16.21 19.91 -32.06
C ALA A 31 -16.93 20.57 -30.87
N GLU A 32 -17.69 21.60 -31.13
CA GLU A 32 -18.68 22.15 -30.22
C GLU A 32 -19.74 21.08 -29.98
N ASP A 33 -19.98 20.67 -28.73
CA ASP A 33 -21.34 20.54 -28.23
C ASP A 33 -21.41 20.33 -26.70
N ASP A 34 -22.47 20.92 -26.20
CA ASP A 34 -23.16 20.78 -24.91
C ASP A 34 -22.43 21.15 -23.63
N GLN A 35 -22.83 22.31 -23.17
CA GLN A 35 -22.56 22.95 -21.89
C GLN A 35 -23.10 22.18 -20.69
N PRO A 36 -22.38 22.26 -19.55
CA PRO A 36 -22.93 23.02 -18.44
C PRO A 36 -22.11 24.28 -18.18
N ASN A 37 -22.75 25.44 -18.30
CA ASN A 37 -22.25 26.74 -17.84
C ASN A 37 -22.12 26.74 -16.31
N GLY A 38 -21.10 26.11 -15.78
CA GLY A 38 -20.62 26.26 -14.43
C GLY A 38 -19.24 26.87 -14.45
N PRO A 39 -18.84 27.65 -13.44
CA PRO A 39 -17.49 28.15 -13.33
C PRO A 39 -16.51 26.95 -13.37
N PRO A 40 -15.30 27.12 -13.95
CA PRO A 40 -14.35 26.02 -14.07
C PRO A 40 -14.10 25.41 -12.69
N ARG A 41 -14.39 24.12 -12.54
CA ARG A 41 -14.17 23.39 -11.27
C ARG A 41 -12.68 23.37 -10.98
N VAL A 42 -12.28 24.09 -9.92
CA VAL A 42 -10.91 24.09 -9.41
C VAL A 42 -10.74 22.84 -8.57
N GLU A 43 -9.81 21.97 -8.97
CA GLU A 43 -9.45 20.82 -8.16
C GLU A 43 -8.63 21.29 -6.96
N ILE A 44 -9.11 20.95 -5.76
CA ILE A 44 -8.48 21.31 -4.48
C ILE A 44 -7.77 20.08 -3.91
N ILE A 45 -6.52 20.25 -3.56
CA ILE A 45 -5.67 19.22 -2.96
C ILE A 45 -5.49 19.51 -1.47
N GLY A 46 -5.67 18.49 -0.64
CA GLY A 46 -5.26 18.53 0.76
C GLY A 46 -3.74 18.47 0.86
N THR A 47 -3.10 19.60 1.12
CA THR A 47 -1.63 19.68 1.28
C THR A 47 -1.17 19.28 2.67
N THR A 48 -2.10 19.12 3.60
CA THR A 48 -1.91 18.57 4.95
C THR A 48 -2.99 17.53 5.23
N PRO A 49 -2.79 16.61 6.19
CA PRO A 49 -3.82 15.63 6.55
C PRO A 49 -5.10 16.25 7.12
N LEU A 50 -5.00 17.43 7.75
CA LEU A 50 -6.11 18.06 8.46
C LEU A 50 -7.07 18.81 7.53
N PRO A 51 -8.34 18.99 7.95
CA PRO A 51 -9.27 19.86 7.25
C PRO A 51 -8.74 21.30 7.20
N GLY A 52 -8.86 21.91 6.05
CA GLY A 52 -8.45 23.30 5.77
C GLY A 52 -9.00 23.72 4.43
N LEU A 53 -8.62 24.91 3.96
CA LEU A 53 -9.08 25.44 2.68
C LEU A 53 -8.52 24.64 1.48
N GLY A 54 -7.53 23.77 1.72
CA GLY A 54 -6.78 23.09 0.66
C GLY A 54 -6.01 24.05 -0.23
N THR A 55 -5.35 23.54 -1.25
CA THR A 55 -4.58 24.32 -2.20
C THR A 55 -5.03 23.94 -3.61
N PRO A 56 -5.31 24.92 -4.52
CA PRO A 56 -5.63 24.61 -5.90
C PRO A 56 -4.51 23.77 -6.54
N LEU A 57 -4.87 22.73 -7.30
CA LEU A 57 -3.90 21.82 -7.92
C LEU A 57 -2.82 22.59 -8.71
N ARG A 58 -3.19 23.69 -9.38
CA ARG A 58 -2.23 24.53 -10.14
C ARG A 58 -1.10 25.12 -9.28
N ASP A 59 -1.32 25.26 -7.98
CA ASP A 59 -0.37 25.83 -7.02
C ASP A 59 0.39 24.74 -6.22
N VAL A 60 0.11 23.44 -6.48
CA VAL A 60 0.76 22.31 -5.80
C VAL A 60 1.95 21.81 -6.61
N PRO A 61 3.18 21.88 -6.07
CA PRO A 61 4.40 21.46 -6.80
C PRO A 61 4.68 19.94 -6.64
N ALA A 62 3.71 19.09 -7.03
CA ALA A 62 3.82 17.64 -6.95
C ALA A 62 2.89 16.96 -7.97
N ASN A 63 3.21 15.74 -8.42
CA ASN A 63 2.38 14.93 -9.31
C ASN A 63 1.27 14.18 -8.55
N VAL A 64 0.32 14.93 -7.96
CA VAL A 64 -0.79 14.35 -7.21
C VAL A 64 -1.73 13.59 -8.13
N GLN A 65 -2.16 12.41 -7.71
CA GLN A 65 -3.16 11.60 -8.39
C GLN A 65 -4.43 11.54 -7.53
N SER A 66 -5.55 12.02 -8.06
CA SER A 66 -6.84 12.10 -7.35
C SER A 66 -7.86 11.18 -8.01
N TYR A 67 -8.70 10.53 -7.20
CA TYR A 67 -9.75 9.62 -7.64
C TYR A 67 -11.03 9.86 -6.82
N GLY A 68 -12.14 10.09 -7.49
CA GLY A 68 -13.44 10.28 -6.85
C GLY A 68 -14.24 8.98 -6.68
N SER A 69 -15.33 9.04 -5.91
CA SER A 69 -16.22 7.90 -5.67
C SER A 69 -16.79 7.29 -6.95
N ARG A 70 -17.03 8.11 -7.99
CA ARG A 70 -17.51 7.65 -9.30
C ARG A 70 -16.49 6.74 -9.99
N GLU A 71 -15.20 7.08 -9.94
CA GLU A 71 -14.13 6.25 -10.51
C GLU A 71 -13.93 4.96 -9.70
N LEU A 72 -13.96 5.08 -8.37
CA LEU A 72 -13.89 3.93 -7.45
C LEU A 72 -15.06 2.95 -7.67
N GLY A 73 -16.28 3.46 -7.78
CA GLY A 73 -17.49 2.65 -7.97
C GLY A 73 -17.66 2.08 -9.37
N ARG A 74 -17.10 2.75 -10.40
CA ARG A 74 -17.33 2.40 -11.81
C ARG A 74 -16.80 1.00 -12.16
N GLN A 75 -15.70 0.58 -11.58
CA GLN A 75 -15.02 -0.68 -11.87
C GLN A 75 -15.52 -1.86 -11.04
N ARG A 76 -16.37 -1.63 -10.05
CA ARG A 76 -16.93 -2.67 -9.15
C ARG A 76 -15.86 -3.62 -8.60
N GLN A 77 -14.69 -3.07 -8.22
CA GLN A 77 -13.60 -3.85 -7.63
C GLN A 77 -13.97 -4.28 -6.21
N GLY A 78 -13.46 -5.45 -5.81
CA GLY A 78 -13.88 -6.07 -4.56
C GLY A 78 -13.22 -5.51 -3.31
N ASN A 79 -12.11 -4.77 -3.48
CA ASN A 79 -11.38 -4.11 -2.41
C ASN A 79 -10.52 -2.96 -2.94
N LEU A 80 -10.00 -2.12 -2.03
CA LEU A 80 -9.19 -0.96 -2.37
C LEU A 80 -7.86 -1.34 -3.02
N SER A 81 -7.25 -2.47 -2.64
CA SER A 81 -5.96 -2.91 -3.21
C SER A 81 -6.05 -3.19 -4.71
N GLU A 82 -7.17 -3.78 -5.17
CA GLU A 82 -7.43 -4.02 -6.59
C GLU A 82 -7.59 -2.71 -7.38
N PHE A 83 -8.23 -1.71 -6.76
CA PHE A 83 -8.33 -0.38 -7.36
C PHE A 83 -6.95 0.27 -7.49
N LEU A 84 -6.13 0.20 -6.45
CA LEU A 84 -4.78 0.74 -6.44
C LEU A 84 -3.84 0.00 -7.41
N GLU A 85 -4.02 -1.30 -7.63
CA GLU A 85 -3.28 -2.05 -8.66
C GLU A 85 -3.61 -1.58 -10.07
N SER A 86 -4.88 -1.29 -10.32
CA SER A 86 -5.41 -1.07 -11.68
C SER A 86 -5.34 0.37 -12.16
N ASN A 87 -5.22 1.36 -11.23
CA ASN A 87 -5.44 2.75 -11.60
C ASN A 87 -4.23 3.66 -11.42
N PRO A 88 -3.57 3.83 -10.26
CA PRO A 88 -2.50 4.80 -10.12
C PRO A 88 -1.24 4.47 -10.94
N THR A 89 -0.54 5.54 -11.36
CA THR A 89 0.79 5.43 -11.96
C THR A 89 1.81 5.03 -10.90
N SER A 90 2.80 4.20 -11.26
CA SER A 90 3.91 3.75 -10.39
C SER A 90 3.45 3.01 -9.12
N VAL A 91 2.20 2.51 -9.10
CA VAL A 91 1.72 1.60 -8.06
C VAL A 91 1.84 0.16 -8.56
N THR A 92 2.39 -0.69 -7.72
CA THR A 92 2.45 -2.14 -7.93
C THR A 92 1.92 -2.86 -6.70
N VAL A 93 1.36 -4.02 -6.90
CA VAL A 93 0.77 -4.84 -5.84
C VAL A 93 1.39 -6.23 -5.92
N ASN A 94 1.74 -6.80 -4.78
CA ASN A 94 2.25 -8.15 -4.72
C ASN A 94 1.42 -9.04 -3.78
N ALA A 95 1.47 -10.33 -4.04
CA ALA A 95 0.71 -11.36 -3.35
C ALA A 95 1.60 -12.26 -2.46
N ALA A 96 2.53 -11.67 -1.71
CA ALA A 96 3.45 -12.43 -0.86
C ALA A 96 2.72 -13.38 0.11
N GLN A 97 1.59 -12.96 0.66
CA GLN A 97 0.80 -13.78 1.59
C GLN A 97 -0.27 -14.66 0.90
N GLY A 98 -0.37 -14.62 -0.43
CA GLY A 98 -1.32 -15.43 -1.17
C GLY A 98 -2.80 -15.09 -0.92
N ASN A 99 -3.13 -13.97 -0.27
CA ASN A 99 -4.49 -13.51 -0.02
C ASN A 99 -4.71 -12.11 -0.60
N ARG A 100 -5.81 -11.92 -1.36
CA ARG A 100 -6.11 -10.65 -2.05
C ARG A 100 -6.38 -9.44 -1.15
N TYR A 101 -6.76 -9.68 0.11
CA TYR A 101 -7.02 -8.64 1.11
C TYR A 101 -5.76 -8.26 1.90
N GLN A 102 -4.69 -9.03 1.75
CA GLN A 102 -3.40 -8.86 2.43
C GLN A 102 -2.28 -8.51 1.45
N ALA A 103 -2.58 -7.76 0.41
CA ALA A 103 -1.61 -7.37 -0.60
C ALA A 103 -0.64 -6.30 -0.08
N ASP A 104 0.63 -6.39 -0.46
CA ASP A 104 1.58 -5.30 -0.32
C ASP A 104 1.34 -4.29 -1.45
N ILE A 105 1.15 -3.04 -1.11
CA ILE A 105 1.03 -1.95 -2.08
C ILE A 105 2.32 -1.15 -2.08
N SER A 106 2.93 -1.03 -3.24
CA SER A 106 4.15 -0.24 -3.42
C SER A 106 3.90 0.93 -4.37
N PHE A 107 4.30 2.13 -3.97
CA PHE A 107 4.30 3.32 -4.80
C PHE A 107 5.72 3.87 -4.92
N ARG A 108 6.22 4.03 -6.15
CA ARG A 108 7.60 4.44 -6.44
C ARG A 108 8.66 3.55 -5.72
N GLY A 109 8.35 2.27 -5.48
CA GLY A 109 9.21 1.35 -4.75
C GLY A 109 9.21 1.53 -3.23
N PHE A 110 8.29 2.30 -2.67
CA PHE A 110 8.03 2.40 -1.24
C PHE A 110 6.75 1.66 -0.90
N THR A 111 6.77 0.88 0.17
CA THR A 111 5.71 -0.08 0.48
C THR A 111 4.80 0.39 1.61
N ALA A 112 3.52 0.02 1.53
CA ALA A 112 2.56 -0.07 2.60
C ALA A 112 2.02 -1.50 2.63
N SER A 113 2.49 -2.29 3.58
CA SER A 113 2.22 -3.72 3.72
C SER A 113 1.44 -4.02 4.99
N PRO A 114 0.54 -5.02 5.00
CA PRO A 114 0.00 -5.57 6.23
C PRO A 114 0.98 -6.50 6.96
N LEU A 115 2.07 -6.90 6.32
CA LEU A 115 3.07 -7.80 6.90
C LEU A 115 3.98 -7.03 7.87
N VAL A 116 3.98 -7.45 9.14
CA VAL A 116 4.93 -6.97 10.13
C VAL A 116 6.34 -7.35 9.70
N GLY A 117 7.25 -6.37 9.69
CA GLY A 117 8.62 -6.58 9.24
C GLY A 117 8.88 -6.22 7.78
N ALA A 118 7.87 -5.98 6.95
CA ALA A 118 8.12 -5.38 5.64
C ALA A 118 8.55 -3.91 5.81
N PRO A 119 9.63 -3.44 5.13
CA PRO A 119 10.04 -2.05 5.21
C PRO A 119 8.94 -1.11 4.70
N GLN A 120 8.38 -0.29 5.60
CA GLN A 120 7.28 0.63 5.29
C GLN A 120 7.84 1.99 4.83
N GLY A 121 7.13 2.68 3.93
CA GLY A 121 7.57 3.98 3.42
C GLY A 121 6.44 4.86 2.89
N LEU A 122 5.19 4.40 3.04
CA LEU A 122 3.98 5.15 2.69
C LEU A 122 3.13 5.41 3.92
N SER A 123 2.65 6.64 4.06
CA SER A 123 1.68 6.99 5.09
C SER A 123 0.27 6.98 4.53
N VAL A 124 -0.68 6.36 5.24
CA VAL A 124 -2.08 6.28 4.84
C VAL A 124 -2.95 6.99 5.88
N PHE A 125 -3.83 7.85 5.40
CA PHE A 125 -4.71 8.67 6.22
C PHE A 125 -6.17 8.41 5.87
N GLN A 126 -7.01 8.30 6.87
CA GLN A 126 -8.47 8.32 6.75
C GLN A 126 -9.00 9.56 7.45
N ASP A 127 -9.60 10.49 6.70
CA ASP A 127 -10.12 11.78 7.22
C ASP A 127 -9.11 12.54 8.10
N GLY A 128 -7.83 12.51 7.74
CA GLY A 128 -6.75 13.19 8.47
C GLY A 128 -6.15 12.39 9.63
N VAL A 129 -6.69 11.24 9.98
CA VAL A 129 -6.12 10.33 10.96
C VAL A 129 -5.19 9.33 10.27
N ARG A 130 -3.94 9.24 10.71
CA ARG A 130 -2.99 8.23 10.22
C ARG A 130 -3.42 6.84 10.67
N ILE A 131 -3.56 5.91 9.74
CA ILE A 131 -4.07 4.56 10.01
C ILE A 131 -2.99 3.46 9.98
N ASN A 132 -1.74 3.81 9.70
CA ASN A 132 -0.63 2.88 9.90
C ASN A 132 -0.53 2.48 11.37
N GLU A 133 -0.34 1.20 11.66
CA GLU A 133 -0.30 0.66 13.03
C GLU A 133 0.98 1.06 13.75
N SER A 134 0.89 1.41 15.03
CA SER A 134 2.03 1.97 15.78
C SER A 134 3.14 0.96 16.11
N PHE A 135 2.86 -0.36 16.08
CA PHE A 135 3.86 -1.39 16.37
C PHE A 135 4.82 -1.60 15.19
N GLY A 136 4.30 -1.87 13.99
CA GLY A 136 5.09 -2.21 12.80
C GLY A 136 4.92 -1.25 11.62
N ASP A 137 4.22 -0.12 11.81
CA ASP A 137 3.85 0.83 10.75
C ASP A 137 3.05 0.23 9.59
N VAL A 138 2.49 -0.96 9.77
CA VAL A 138 1.76 -1.72 8.77
C VAL A 138 0.42 -1.09 8.41
N VAL A 139 -0.07 -1.38 7.21
CA VAL A 139 -1.39 -0.96 6.73
C VAL A 139 -2.23 -2.20 6.39
N ASN A 140 -3.27 -2.45 7.18
CA ASN A 140 -4.21 -3.54 6.95
C ASN A 140 -5.34 -3.06 6.03
N TRP A 141 -5.22 -3.34 4.74
CA TRP A 141 -6.14 -2.87 3.70
C TRP A 141 -7.55 -3.44 3.82
N ASP A 142 -7.68 -4.61 4.44
CA ASP A 142 -8.94 -5.27 4.76
C ASP A 142 -9.79 -4.54 5.80
N LEU A 143 -9.21 -3.58 6.53
CA LEU A 143 -9.92 -2.78 7.54
C LEU A 143 -10.63 -1.54 6.98
N LEU A 144 -10.39 -1.20 5.71
CA LEU A 144 -10.93 -0.02 5.05
C LEU A 144 -12.18 -0.37 4.23
N PRO A 145 -13.39 0.05 4.63
CA PRO A 145 -14.60 -0.16 3.83
C PRO A 145 -14.58 0.73 2.59
N GLN A 146 -14.38 0.13 1.40
CA GLN A 146 -14.32 0.86 0.13
C GLN A 146 -15.59 1.66 -0.13
N SER A 147 -16.74 1.16 0.30
CA SER A 147 -18.05 1.83 0.19
C SER A 147 -18.12 3.17 0.94
N ALA A 148 -17.31 3.35 1.98
CA ALA A 148 -17.23 4.61 2.71
C ALA A 148 -16.40 5.68 2.00
N ILE A 149 -15.67 5.37 0.93
CA ILE A 149 -14.70 6.28 0.32
C ILE A 149 -15.39 7.23 -0.66
N ALA A 150 -15.28 8.53 -0.40
CA ALA A 150 -15.70 9.62 -1.29
C ALA A 150 -14.61 9.93 -2.33
N SER A 151 -13.37 10.04 -1.86
CA SER A 151 -12.21 10.28 -2.73
C SER A 151 -10.93 9.79 -2.08
N LEU A 152 -9.91 9.59 -2.91
CA LEU A 152 -8.56 9.35 -2.46
C LEU A 152 -7.56 10.21 -3.26
N GLN A 153 -6.50 10.63 -2.58
CA GLN A 153 -5.42 11.42 -3.16
C GLN A 153 -4.09 10.74 -2.84
N LEU A 154 -3.34 10.38 -3.87
CA LEU A 154 -1.99 9.85 -3.76
C LEU A 154 -1.01 11.00 -4.00
N ILE A 155 -0.32 11.43 -2.94
CA ILE A 155 0.58 12.57 -2.91
C ILE A 155 2.00 12.04 -2.86
N PRO A 156 2.81 12.26 -3.91
CA PRO A 156 4.14 11.70 -4.01
C PRO A 156 5.18 12.48 -3.21
N GLY A 157 6.31 11.82 -2.98
CA GLY A 157 7.51 12.40 -2.39
C GLY A 157 7.52 12.41 -0.86
N SER A 158 8.66 12.79 -0.31
CA SER A 158 8.90 12.83 1.14
C SER A 158 8.29 14.08 1.77
N ASN A 159 7.00 14.36 1.50
CA ASN A 159 6.32 15.57 1.97
C ASN A 159 6.24 15.61 3.51
N PRO A 160 6.97 16.53 4.18
CA PRO A 160 7.07 16.56 5.64
C PRO A 160 5.74 16.85 6.32
N LEU A 161 4.79 17.52 5.66
CA LEU A 161 3.51 17.90 6.25
C LEU A 161 2.63 16.69 6.60
N PHE A 162 2.82 15.56 5.89
CA PHE A 162 2.16 14.29 6.18
C PHE A 162 2.83 13.50 7.32
N GLY A 163 3.91 14.02 7.90
CA GLY A 163 4.50 13.50 9.14
C GLY A 163 5.52 12.40 8.95
N LEU A 164 5.70 11.62 10.02
CA LEU A 164 6.68 10.54 10.07
C LEU A 164 6.38 9.43 9.05
N ASN A 165 7.47 8.78 8.59
CA ASN A 165 7.42 7.59 7.74
C ASN A 165 6.80 7.83 6.36
N THR A 166 6.67 9.10 5.94
CA THR A 166 6.26 9.49 4.60
C THR A 166 7.51 9.66 3.74
N LEU A 167 8.07 8.57 3.23
CA LEU A 167 9.28 8.58 2.40
C LEU A 167 8.95 8.65 0.91
N GLY A 168 8.04 7.79 0.44
CA GLY A 168 7.63 7.69 -0.97
C GLY A 168 6.38 8.50 -1.30
N GLY A 169 5.53 8.73 -0.31
CA GLY A 169 4.29 9.46 -0.48
C GLY A 169 3.27 9.21 0.61
N ALA A 170 2.14 9.89 0.48
CA ALA A 170 0.98 9.73 1.35
C ALA A 170 -0.27 9.38 0.52
N LEU A 171 -1.10 8.48 1.03
CA LEU A 171 -2.43 8.20 0.53
C LEU A 171 -3.45 8.80 1.49
N SER A 172 -4.15 9.85 1.07
CA SER A 172 -5.23 10.47 1.84
C SER A 172 -6.58 9.98 1.34
N ILE A 173 -7.36 9.37 2.24
CA ILE A 173 -8.69 8.82 1.99
C ILE A 173 -9.68 9.73 2.69
N TYR A 174 -10.62 10.25 1.93
CA TYR A 174 -11.74 11.06 2.42
C TYR A 174 -13.02 10.23 2.36
N THR A 175 -13.76 10.20 3.45
CA THR A 175 -14.97 9.39 3.55
C THR A 175 -16.22 10.19 3.20
N LYS A 176 -17.26 9.50 2.72
CA LYS A 176 -18.56 10.07 2.32
C LYS A 176 -19.24 10.78 3.50
N SER A 177 -19.99 11.84 3.19
CA SER A 177 -20.93 12.53 4.09
C SER A 177 -22.37 12.34 3.59
N GLY A 178 -23.34 12.45 4.48
CA GLY A 178 -24.74 12.31 4.09
C GLY A 178 -25.25 13.46 3.23
N ARG A 179 -24.64 14.63 3.33
CA ARG A 179 -24.96 15.81 2.53
C ARG A 179 -24.52 15.67 1.07
N GLU A 180 -23.36 15.09 0.85
CA GLU A 180 -22.83 14.89 -0.50
C GLU A 180 -23.33 13.60 -1.15
N TYR A 181 -23.74 12.62 -0.34
CA TYR A 181 -24.20 11.29 -0.77
C TYR A 181 -25.56 10.96 -0.12
N PRO A 182 -26.62 11.75 -0.43
CA PRO A 182 -27.96 11.46 0.07
C PRO A 182 -28.55 10.23 -0.61
N GLY A 183 -29.55 9.62 0.01
CA GLY A 183 -30.20 8.40 -0.46
C GLY A 183 -29.47 7.16 0.03
N GLY A 184 -29.82 6.02 -0.50
CA GLY A 184 -29.22 4.77 -0.09
C GLY A 184 -29.08 3.77 -1.21
N ALA A 185 -28.32 2.69 -0.94
CA ALA A 185 -28.19 1.59 -1.86
C ALA A 185 -27.97 0.26 -1.14
N VAL A 186 -28.44 -0.79 -1.78
CA VAL A 186 -28.09 -2.16 -1.47
C VAL A 186 -27.45 -2.80 -2.70
N GLU A 187 -26.31 -3.46 -2.49
CA GLU A 187 -25.59 -4.17 -3.54
C GLU A 187 -25.32 -5.60 -3.13
N ALA A 188 -25.64 -6.56 -3.98
CA ALA A 188 -25.32 -7.97 -3.79
C ALA A 188 -24.60 -8.51 -5.02
N SER A 189 -23.52 -9.26 -4.81
CA SER A 189 -22.82 -9.91 -5.93
C SER A 189 -22.34 -11.32 -5.56
N GLY A 190 -22.08 -12.12 -6.60
CA GLY A 190 -21.53 -13.47 -6.44
C GLY A 190 -20.84 -13.94 -7.72
N GLY A 191 -20.05 -15.00 -7.61
CA GLY A 191 -19.36 -15.56 -8.76
C GLY A 191 -18.22 -16.51 -8.43
N SER A 192 -17.15 -16.42 -9.22
CA SER A 192 -15.98 -17.28 -9.12
C SER A 192 -15.40 -17.32 -7.69
N PHE A 193 -14.71 -18.39 -7.38
CA PHE A 193 -14.03 -18.65 -6.10
C PHE A 193 -14.99 -18.68 -4.90
N GLY A 194 -16.30 -18.91 -5.16
CA GLY A 194 -17.34 -18.91 -4.14
C GLY A 194 -17.56 -17.56 -3.47
N ARG A 195 -17.12 -16.47 -4.11
CA ARG A 195 -17.30 -15.10 -3.58
C ARG A 195 -18.78 -14.72 -3.58
N LYS A 196 -19.20 -14.18 -2.44
CA LYS A 196 -20.51 -13.57 -2.21
C LYS A 196 -20.30 -12.29 -1.40
N THR A 197 -20.88 -11.19 -1.85
CA THR A 197 -20.80 -9.89 -1.16
C THR A 197 -22.20 -9.32 -0.97
N LEU A 198 -22.39 -8.65 0.15
CA LEU A 198 -23.55 -7.83 0.44
C LEU A 198 -23.08 -6.51 1.02
N GLN A 199 -23.48 -5.41 0.41
CA GLN A 199 -23.16 -4.05 0.83
C GLN A 199 -24.44 -3.24 0.98
N PHE A 200 -24.48 -2.44 2.02
CA PHE A 200 -25.54 -1.46 2.30
C PHE A 200 -24.89 -0.10 2.51
N GLU A 201 -25.50 0.95 1.99
CA GLU A 201 -25.13 2.33 2.30
C GLU A 201 -26.38 3.21 2.38
N GLN A 202 -26.37 4.18 3.31
CA GLN A 202 -27.43 5.16 3.50
C GLN A 202 -26.84 6.48 3.96
N GLY A 203 -27.23 7.55 3.30
CA GLY A 203 -26.90 8.92 3.67
C GLY A 203 -28.12 9.83 3.65
N GLY A 204 -28.02 10.94 4.35
CA GLY A 204 -29.08 11.96 4.37
C GLY A 204 -28.64 13.20 5.13
N ALA A 205 -29.36 14.32 4.90
CA ALA A 205 -29.12 15.57 5.58
C ALA A 205 -30.47 16.25 5.96
N SER A 206 -30.47 16.89 7.12
CA SER A 206 -31.60 17.69 7.60
C SER A 206 -31.09 18.94 8.34
N GLY A 207 -31.35 20.12 7.79
CA GLY A 207 -30.79 21.36 8.30
C GLY A 207 -29.24 21.32 8.33
N PRO A 208 -28.64 21.65 9.48
CA PRO A 208 -27.17 21.61 9.61
C PRO A 208 -26.60 20.21 9.77
N TRP A 209 -27.40 19.21 10.08
CA TRP A 209 -26.97 17.84 10.34
C TRP A 209 -26.99 16.97 9.09
N ASP A 210 -26.05 16.08 9.00
CA ASP A 210 -26.05 14.98 8.03
C ASP A 210 -25.55 13.70 8.65
N TYR A 211 -25.86 12.56 8.00
CA TYR A 211 -25.37 11.25 8.41
C TYR A 211 -25.08 10.38 7.20
N PHE A 212 -24.07 9.55 7.32
CA PHE A 212 -23.76 8.49 6.36
C PHE A 212 -23.41 7.21 7.10
N ALA A 213 -23.89 6.09 6.64
CA ALA A 213 -23.55 4.78 7.16
C ALA A 213 -23.40 3.77 6.03
N THR A 214 -22.45 2.83 6.17
CA THR A 214 -22.30 1.70 5.27
C THR A 214 -21.85 0.46 6.02
N ALA A 215 -22.34 -0.69 5.57
CA ALA A 215 -21.91 -2.02 6.04
C ALA A 215 -21.58 -2.90 4.84
N ASN A 216 -20.52 -3.69 4.96
CA ASN A 216 -20.05 -4.61 3.94
C ASN A 216 -19.76 -5.98 4.55
N VAL A 217 -20.31 -7.03 3.95
CA VAL A 217 -20.02 -8.42 4.30
C VAL A 217 -19.60 -9.15 3.03
N ALA A 218 -18.42 -9.74 3.05
CA ALA A 218 -17.93 -10.57 1.97
C ALA A 218 -17.44 -11.93 2.50
N LYS A 219 -17.72 -12.97 1.74
CA LYS A 219 -17.19 -14.32 1.98
C LYS A 219 -16.71 -14.89 0.66
N GLU A 220 -15.56 -15.55 0.69
CA GLU A 220 -15.08 -16.32 -0.45
C GLU A 220 -14.29 -17.55 0.01
N ARG A 221 -14.24 -18.58 -0.84
CA ARG A 221 -13.40 -19.77 -0.58
C ARG A 221 -11.96 -19.55 -1.02
N GLY A 222 -11.73 -18.50 -1.84
CA GLY A 222 -10.46 -18.28 -2.52
C GLY A 222 -10.32 -19.11 -3.79
N TRP A 223 -9.32 -18.76 -4.59
CA TRP A 223 -9.01 -19.47 -5.83
C TRP A 223 -8.03 -20.64 -5.61
N ALA A 224 -7.34 -20.63 -4.49
CA ALA A 224 -6.41 -21.67 -4.06
C ALA A 224 -6.98 -22.47 -2.88
N GLN A 225 -6.36 -23.61 -2.58
CA GLN A 225 -6.66 -24.42 -1.41
C GLN A 225 -6.30 -23.64 -0.14
N HIS A 226 -7.02 -23.85 0.95
CA HIS A 226 -6.77 -23.20 2.25
C HIS A 226 -6.69 -21.66 2.18
N ASN A 227 -7.56 -21.03 1.36
CA ASN A 227 -7.52 -19.61 1.07
C ASN A 227 -8.88 -18.88 1.30
N PRO A 228 -9.71 -19.29 2.28
CA PRO A 228 -10.98 -18.62 2.51
C PRO A 228 -10.79 -17.24 3.15
N SER A 229 -11.73 -16.36 2.89
CA SER A 229 -11.78 -15.03 3.49
C SER A 229 -13.20 -14.69 3.93
N ARG A 230 -13.29 -14.02 5.08
CA ARG A 230 -14.51 -13.41 5.60
C ARG A 230 -14.20 -11.98 6.02
N ILE A 231 -14.90 -11.03 5.42
CA ILE A 231 -14.78 -9.59 5.65
C ILE A 231 -16.10 -9.11 6.23
N GLU A 232 -16.01 -8.36 7.32
CA GLU A 232 -17.13 -7.69 7.97
C GLU A 232 -16.67 -6.29 8.33
N GLN A 233 -17.25 -5.28 7.70
CA GLN A 233 -16.85 -3.89 7.85
C GLN A 233 -18.07 -3.01 8.05
N PHE A 234 -17.93 -2.01 8.90
CA PHE A 234 -18.93 -0.98 9.17
C PHE A 234 -18.26 0.38 9.25
N PHE A 235 -18.91 1.38 8.69
CA PHE A 235 -18.54 2.78 8.83
C PHE A 235 -19.79 3.62 9.04
N SER A 236 -19.70 4.59 9.94
CA SER A 236 -20.71 5.64 10.08
C SER A 236 -20.08 6.99 10.36
N LYS A 237 -20.73 8.04 9.90
CA LYS A 237 -20.35 9.44 10.11
C LYS A 237 -21.61 10.26 10.39
N VAL A 238 -21.53 11.12 11.39
CA VAL A 238 -22.52 12.16 11.65
C VAL A 238 -21.81 13.50 11.52
N GLY A 239 -22.30 14.35 10.65
CA GLY A 239 -21.76 15.66 10.36
C GLY A 239 -22.68 16.78 10.85
N TYR A 240 -22.07 17.90 11.22
CA TYR A 240 -22.73 19.17 11.48
C TYR A 240 -22.05 20.26 10.69
N GLN A 241 -22.81 21.02 9.91
CA GLN A 241 -22.32 22.13 9.11
C GLN A 241 -23.20 23.38 9.30
N ALA A 242 -22.59 24.44 9.82
CA ALA A 242 -23.17 25.77 9.96
C ALA A 242 -22.34 26.79 9.19
N GLN A 243 -22.67 28.07 9.29
CA GLN A 243 -21.95 29.13 8.54
C GLN A 243 -20.46 29.21 8.85
N ARG A 244 -20.06 28.97 10.11
CA ARG A 244 -18.67 29.07 10.59
C ARG A 244 -18.08 27.77 11.09
N ASP A 245 -18.93 26.77 11.32
CA ASP A 245 -18.56 25.54 12.00
C ASP A 245 -18.85 24.34 11.11
N GLN A 246 -17.89 23.46 11.03
CA GLN A 246 -18.07 22.12 10.48
C GLN A 246 -17.38 21.11 11.40
N PHE A 247 -18.07 20.06 11.79
CA PHE A 247 -17.45 18.93 12.47
C PHE A 247 -18.14 17.61 12.13
N ASP A 248 -17.38 16.56 12.16
CA ASP A 248 -17.80 15.19 11.90
C ASP A 248 -17.38 14.29 13.05
N VAL A 249 -18.24 13.37 13.42
CA VAL A 249 -17.91 12.23 14.28
C VAL A 249 -18.05 10.98 13.44
N SER A 250 -17.00 10.17 13.35
CA SER A 250 -17.00 8.94 12.56
C SER A 250 -16.58 7.73 13.38
N LEU A 251 -17.20 6.59 13.08
CA LEU A 251 -16.89 5.27 13.62
C LEU A 251 -16.53 4.34 12.45
N THR A 252 -15.36 3.71 12.53
CA THR A 252 -14.95 2.61 11.64
C THR A 252 -14.79 1.35 12.47
N ALA A 253 -15.42 0.25 12.07
CA ALA A 253 -15.29 -1.05 12.72
C ALA A 253 -15.09 -2.15 11.67
N ALA A 254 -14.26 -3.14 12.00
CA ALA A 254 -14.05 -4.32 11.16
C ALA A 254 -13.76 -5.56 12.00
N ASN A 255 -14.14 -6.74 11.47
CA ASN A 255 -13.87 -8.04 12.06
C ASN A 255 -13.67 -9.05 10.93
N ASN A 256 -12.41 -9.27 10.55
CA ASN A 256 -12.05 -10.01 9.36
C ASN A 256 -11.27 -11.28 9.72
N ARG A 257 -11.47 -12.33 8.92
CA ARG A 257 -10.70 -13.56 8.95
C ARG A 257 -10.20 -13.87 7.55
N LEU A 258 -8.89 -14.01 7.41
CA LEU A 258 -8.18 -14.17 6.16
C LEU A 258 -7.26 -15.37 6.27
N GLU A 259 -7.28 -16.26 5.29
CA GLU A 259 -6.33 -17.37 5.20
C GLU A 259 -5.49 -17.21 3.94
N GLY A 260 -4.17 -17.37 4.06
CA GLY A 260 -3.19 -17.26 3.00
C GLY A 260 -2.70 -18.61 2.51
N THR A 261 -2.14 -18.64 1.31
CA THR A 261 -1.49 -19.84 0.74
C THR A 261 0.02 -19.77 0.79
N GLN A 262 0.55 -18.63 1.24
CA GLN A 262 1.97 -18.29 1.13
C GLN A 262 2.45 -18.30 -0.32
N THR A 263 3.76 -18.33 -0.53
CA THR A 263 4.39 -18.46 -1.85
C THR A 263 4.57 -19.94 -2.23
N LEU A 264 4.60 -20.24 -3.52
CA LEU A 264 4.65 -21.61 -4.04
C LEU A 264 5.85 -21.81 -4.98
N PRO A 265 6.68 -22.86 -4.79
CA PRO A 265 7.81 -23.14 -5.66
C PRO A 265 7.40 -23.78 -7.00
N PRO A 266 8.23 -23.69 -8.07
CA PRO A 266 7.93 -24.26 -9.40
C PRO A 266 7.68 -25.76 -9.41
N SER A 267 8.31 -26.51 -8.50
CA SER A 267 8.11 -27.95 -8.31
C SER A 267 6.66 -28.33 -7.99
N PHE A 268 5.82 -27.32 -7.57
CA PHE A 268 4.40 -27.47 -7.28
C PHE A 268 3.48 -26.98 -8.42
N PHE A 269 4.01 -26.55 -9.56
CA PHE A 269 3.20 -25.91 -10.62
C PHE A 269 2.38 -26.89 -11.49
N ASP A 270 2.46 -28.18 -11.22
CA ASP A 270 1.50 -29.19 -11.69
C ASP A 270 0.07 -28.84 -11.22
N ASP A 271 -0.10 -28.45 -9.96
CA ASP A 271 -1.32 -27.82 -9.44
C ASP A 271 -1.00 -26.51 -8.71
N ARG A 272 -1.25 -25.39 -9.34
CA ARG A 272 -0.99 -24.04 -8.80
C ARG A 272 -1.97 -23.59 -7.71
N THR A 273 -2.98 -24.41 -7.40
CA THR A 273 -3.95 -24.11 -6.35
C THR A 273 -3.50 -24.60 -4.98
N GLN A 274 -2.41 -25.34 -4.90
CA GLN A 274 -1.89 -25.88 -3.65
C GLN A 274 -1.42 -24.76 -2.70
N ALA A 275 -1.50 -25.00 -1.39
CA ALA A 275 -0.73 -24.28 -0.39
C ALA A 275 0.61 -25.00 -0.15
N TYR A 276 1.67 -24.25 0.19
CA TYR A 276 2.97 -24.83 0.53
C TYR A 276 2.86 -25.57 1.86
N THR A 277 2.48 -24.84 2.92
CA THR A 277 2.08 -25.38 4.24
C THR A 277 0.80 -24.68 4.69
N PHE A 278 0.07 -25.25 5.65
CA PHE A 278 -1.14 -24.65 6.23
C PHE A 278 -1.40 -25.21 7.64
N PRO A 279 -2.17 -24.47 8.50
CA PRO A 279 -2.89 -23.23 8.22
C PRO A 279 -2.00 -21.98 8.20
N ASP A 280 -2.45 -20.95 7.47
CA ASP A 280 -1.94 -19.58 7.56
C ASP A 280 -3.13 -18.64 7.72
N LEU A 281 -3.38 -18.20 8.94
CA LEU A 281 -4.59 -17.50 9.34
C LEU A 281 -4.28 -16.14 9.95
N ASN A 282 -4.91 -15.10 9.42
CA ASN A 282 -4.94 -13.75 10.02
C ASN A 282 -6.37 -13.38 10.43
N LYS A 283 -6.53 -12.90 11.66
CA LYS A 283 -7.75 -12.26 12.16
C LYS A 283 -7.46 -10.81 12.51
N ASN A 284 -8.16 -9.90 11.86
CA ASN A 284 -8.03 -8.46 12.09
C ASN A 284 -9.32 -7.90 12.67
N GLN A 285 -9.22 -7.20 13.79
CA GLN A 285 -10.33 -6.51 14.45
C GLN A 285 -9.99 -5.04 14.66
N LEU A 286 -10.89 -4.16 14.30
CA LEU A 286 -10.73 -2.70 14.42
C LEU A 286 -11.96 -2.07 15.03
N ALA A 287 -11.73 -1.09 15.92
CA ALA A 287 -12.68 -0.05 16.29
C ALA A 287 -11.95 1.29 16.33
N MET A 288 -12.36 2.25 15.52
CA MET A 288 -11.80 3.60 15.47
C MET A 288 -12.90 4.64 15.56
N LEU A 289 -12.81 5.50 16.56
CA LEU A 289 -13.63 6.70 16.72
C LEU A 289 -12.76 7.92 16.38
N ALA A 290 -13.24 8.78 15.49
CA ALA A 290 -12.56 10.02 15.15
C ALA A 290 -13.55 11.18 15.15
N ILE A 291 -13.09 12.32 15.64
CA ILE A 291 -13.79 13.61 15.59
C ILE A 291 -12.88 14.55 14.83
N LYS A 292 -13.38 15.18 13.78
CA LYS A 292 -12.67 16.23 13.05
C LYS A 292 -13.58 17.45 12.90
N GLY A 293 -12.97 18.62 12.82
CA GLY A 293 -13.74 19.82 12.61
C GLY A 293 -12.92 21.01 12.15
N SER A 294 -13.64 22.04 11.72
CA SER A 294 -13.07 23.35 11.42
C SER A 294 -14.00 24.45 11.86
N HIS A 295 -13.41 25.59 12.27
CA HIS A 295 -14.09 26.80 12.67
C HIS A 295 -13.51 28.00 11.93
N HIS A 296 -14.34 28.78 11.27
CA HIS A 296 -13.97 30.03 10.63
C HIS A 296 -13.91 31.14 11.68
N LEU A 297 -12.70 31.49 12.12
CA LEU A 297 -12.45 32.62 13.04
C LEU A 297 -12.77 33.95 12.38
N SER A 298 -12.50 34.05 11.07
CA SER A 298 -12.85 35.18 10.20
C SER A 298 -13.01 34.71 8.75
N GLY A 299 -13.25 35.61 7.81
CA GLY A 299 -13.24 35.29 6.36
C GLY A 299 -11.89 34.79 5.82
N GLU A 300 -10.80 35.06 6.53
CA GLU A 300 -9.43 34.74 6.13
C GLU A 300 -8.76 33.72 7.04
N MET A 301 -9.38 33.33 8.15
CA MET A 301 -8.77 32.46 9.18
C MET A 301 -9.63 31.26 9.49
N VAL A 302 -9.09 30.06 9.32
CA VAL A 302 -9.76 28.78 9.65
C VAL A 302 -8.89 27.98 10.60
N LEU A 303 -9.47 27.61 11.74
CA LEU A 303 -8.90 26.65 12.68
C LEU A 303 -9.49 25.28 12.37
N GLY A 304 -8.64 24.31 12.06
CA GLY A 304 -9.03 22.91 11.82
C GLY A 304 -8.32 21.96 12.78
N GLY A 305 -8.92 20.80 13.02
CA GLY A 305 -8.28 19.79 13.86
C GLY A 305 -9.00 18.46 13.86
N ASN A 306 -8.38 17.48 14.48
CA ASN A 306 -8.96 16.18 14.77
C ASN A 306 -8.48 15.62 16.12
N VAL A 307 -9.27 14.70 16.65
CA VAL A 307 -8.89 13.79 17.73
C VAL A 307 -9.39 12.40 17.40
N TYR A 308 -8.64 11.37 17.80
CA TYR A 308 -9.03 10.00 17.52
C TYR A 308 -8.61 9.03 18.62
N LEU A 309 -9.35 7.92 18.69
CA LEU A 309 -9.03 6.73 19.47
C LEU A 309 -9.21 5.51 18.54
N ARG A 310 -8.19 4.66 18.48
CA ARG A 310 -8.18 3.46 17.65
C ARG A 310 -7.74 2.26 18.47
N ARG A 311 -8.53 1.19 18.44
CA ARG A 311 -8.19 -0.11 19.00
C ARG A 311 -8.08 -1.11 17.87
N PHE A 312 -6.94 -1.76 17.79
CA PHE A 312 -6.64 -2.77 16.79
C PHE A 312 -6.18 -4.05 17.47
N ARG A 313 -6.67 -5.17 16.99
CA ARG A 313 -6.21 -6.49 17.39
C ARG A 313 -5.96 -7.33 16.14
N ASN A 314 -4.77 -7.90 16.07
CA ASN A 314 -4.43 -8.94 15.10
C ASN A 314 -4.14 -10.23 15.85
N THR A 315 -4.51 -11.36 15.28
CA THR A 315 -4.05 -12.68 15.68
C THR A 315 -3.67 -13.42 14.41
N ASN A 316 -2.44 -13.87 14.36
CA ASN A 316 -1.88 -14.67 13.27
C ASN A 316 -1.61 -16.10 13.78
N VAL A 317 -1.84 -17.09 12.92
CA VAL A 317 -1.38 -18.47 13.09
C VAL A 317 -0.75 -18.88 11.78
N SER A 318 0.51 -19.27 11.79
CA SER A 318 1.22 -19.77 10.60
C SER A 318 1.86 -21.11 10.88
N SER A 319 1.91 -21.94 9.85
CA SER A 319 2.54 -23.26 9.89
C SER A 319 3.83 -23.19 9.07
N ASN A 320 4.95 -23.43 9.73
CA ASN A 320 6.28 -23.27 9.15
C ASN A 320 7.06 -24.60 9.24
N VAL A 321 7.98 -24.80 8.32
CA VAL A 321 9.03 -25.84 8.46
C VAL A 321 9.90 -25.46 9.66
N ASN A 322 10.26 -26.44 10.48
CA ASN A 322 11.23 -26.23 11.56
C ASN A 322 12.65 -26.22 11.01
N ASP A 323 13.30 -25.05 11.10
CA ASP A 323 14.69 -24.87 10.61
C ASP A 323 15.73 -25.61 11.44
N ASN A 324 15.38 -25.97 12.68
CA ASN A 324 16.28 -26.68 13.56
C ASN A 324 16.14 -28.22 13.41
N PHE A 325 15.26 -28.68 12.53
CA PHE A 325 15.10 -30.14 12.31
C PHE A 325 16.41 -30.81 11.97
N GLY A 326 16.75 -31.84 12.72
CA GLY A 326 18.00 -32.61 12.57
C GLY A 326 19.22 -31.95 13.20
N GLN A 327 19.11 -30.76 13.78
CA GLN A 327 20.19 -30.12 14.51
C GLN A 327 20.36 -30.77 15.91
N VAL A 328 21.58 -30.77 16.40
CA VAL A 328 21.89 -31.25 17.76
C VAL A 328 21.89 -30.06 18.70
N ASP A 329 21.08 -30.11 19.73
CA ASP A 329 21.09 -29.14 20.81
C ASP A 329 22.43 -29.20 21.54
N PRO A 330 23.20 -28.08 21.56
CA PRO A 330 24.55 -28.09 22.14
C PRO A 330 24.57 -28.32 23.65
N ASP A 331 23.48 -28.04 24.36
CA ASP A 331 23.38 -28.14 25.82
C ASP A 331 22.92 -29.52 26.27
N THR A 332 22.02 -30.14 25.51
CA THR A 332 21.40 -31.42 25.88
C THR A 332 21.92 -32.60 25.06
N GLY A 333 22.51 -32.36 23.88
CA GLY A 333 22.90 -33.37 22.92
C GLY A 333 21.72 -34.07 22.21
N ALA A 334 20.50 -33.60 22.42
CA ALA A 334 19.32 -34.15 21.76
C ALA A 334 19.26 -33.66 20.30
N VAL A 335 18.79 -34.53 19.41
CA VAL A 335 18.49 -34.16 18.02
C VAL A 335 17.08 -33.61 17.95
N ASP A 336 16.88 -32.44 17.34
CA ASP A 336 15.55 -31.91 17.09
C ASP A 336 14.88 -32.71 15.97
N ASP A 337 13.83 -33.48 16.31
CA ASP A 337 13.06 -34.32 15.40
C ASP A 337 11.69 -33.71 15.03
N VAL A 338 11.41 -32.49 15.47
CA VAL A 338 10.17 -31.76 15.20
C VAL A 338 10.16 -31.24 13.76
N GLN A 339 9.24 -31.71 12.92
CA GLN A 339 9.22 -31.37 11.49
C GLN A 339 8.72 -29.93 11.23
N ALA A 340 7.78 -29.45 12.04
CA ALA A 340 7.07 -28.19 11.82
C ALA A 340 6.83 -27.43 13.11
N LEU A 341 6.65 -26.13 12.97
CA LEU A 341 6.23 -25.25 14.06
C LEU A 341 4.93 -24.53 13.68
N ASN A 342 3.95 -24.57 14.55
CA ASN A 342 2.78 -23.69 14.51
C ASN A 342 3.07 -22.45 15.34
N ASP A 343 3.31 -21.34 14.69
CA ASP A 343 3.54 -20.06 15.36
C ASP A 343 2.23 -19.30 15.49
N ARG A 344 1.89 -18.91 16.72
CA ARG A 344 0.74 -18.06 17.03
C ARG A 344 1.20 -16.75 17.60
N SER A 345 0.92 -15.64 16.90
CA SER A 345 1.20 -14.30 17.40
C SER A 345 -0.07 -13.47 17.60
N SER A 346 -0.02 -12.51 18.51
CA SER A 346 -1.09 -11.55 18.73
C SER A 346 -0.55 -10.15 18.96
N ILE A 347 -1.17 -9.17 18.31
CA ILE A 347 -0.93 -7.74 18.53
C ILE A 347 -2.21 -7.15 19.10
N ASN A 348 -2.15 -6.61 20.32
CA ASN A 348 -3.22 -5.81 20.92
C ASN A 348 -2.74 -4.37 21.04
N GLN A 349 -3.36 -3.46 20.28
CA GLN A 349 -2.91 -2.08 20.16
C GLN A 349 -4.02 -1.09 20.46
N THR A 350 -3.66 -0.02 21.18
CA THR A 350 -4.49 1.17 21.32
C THR A 350 -3.66 2.38 20.93
N SER A 351 -4.16 3.16 19.96
CA SER A 351 -3.55 4.39 19.49
C SER A 351 -4.53 5.54 19.64
N TYR A 352 -4.02 6.71 19.96
CA TYR A 352 -4.81 7.93 20.11
C TYR A 352 -3.95 9.14 19.74
N GLY A 353 -4.59 10.20 19.31
CA GLY A 353 -3.88 11.42 18.97
C GLY A 353 -4.80 12.60 18.79
N ALA A 354 -4.18 13.76 18.68
CA ALA A 354 -4.81 15.02 18.41
C ALA A 354 -3.92 15.87 17.48
N SER A 355 -4.55 16.61 16.60
CA SER A 355 -3.88 17.56 15.73
C SER A 355 -4.71 18.82 15.57
N ALA A 356 -4.03 19.97 15.49
CA ALA A 356 -4.65 21.26 15.24
C ALA A 356 -3.84 22.06 14.21
N GLN A 357 -4.54 22.86 13.40
CA GLN A 357 -3.97 23.65 12.33
C GLN A 357 -4.72 24.96 12.18
N LEU A 358 -4.01 26.06 12.08
CA LEU A 358 -4.51 27.37 11.68
C LEU A 358 -4.11 27.65 10.24
N THR A 359 -5.09 27.95 9.39
CA THR A 359 -4.89 28.41 8.01
C THR A 359 -5.26 29.88 7.92
N VAL A 360 -4.37 30.71 7.38
CA VAL A 360 -4.54 32.16 7.20
C VAL A 360 -4.35 32.49 5.74
N THR A 361 -5.31 33.19 5.12
CA THR A 361 -5.29 33.59 3.71
C THR A 361 -5.13 35.08 3.49
N THR A 362 -4.77 35.82 4.54
CA THR A 362 -4.48 37.26 4.44
C THR A 362 -3.39 37.52 3.41
N PRO A 363 -3.60 38.42 2.44
CA PRO A 363 -2.59 38.78 1.45
C PRO A 363 -1.28 39.23 2.11
N LEU A 364 -0.15 38.79 1.56
CA LEU A 364 1.17 39.22 1.98
C LEU A 364 1.75 40.11 0.91
N LEU A 365 2.11 41.38 1.24
CA LEU A 365 2.62 42.38 0.30
C LEU A 365 1.73 42.53 -0.95
N SER A 366 0.41 42.50 -0.78
CA SER A 366 -0.61 42.56 -1.83
C SER A 366 -0.67 41.32 -2.75
N HIS A 367 0.07 40.26 -2.45
CA HIS A 367 0.04 39.00 -3.16
C HIS A 367 -0.87 37.99 -2.46
N ARG A 368 -1.55 37.16 -3.24
CA ARG A 368 -2.36 36.04 -2.70
C ARG A 368 -1.44 35.11 -1.91
N ASN A 369 -1.80 34.87 -0.66
CA ASN A 369 -0.99 34.12 0.28
C ASN A 369 -1.85 33.14 1.07
N GLN A 370 -1.31 31.97 1.36
CA GLN A 370 -1.88 31.00 2.29
C GLN A 370 -0.80 30.53 3.25
N PHE A 371 -0.93 30.90 4.52
CA PHE A 371 -0.06 30.45 5.59
C PHE A 371 -0.78 29.41 6.45
N VAL A 372 -0.09 28.31 6.73
CA VAL A 372 -0.58 27.21 7.57
C VAL A 372 0.43 26.97 8.67
N VAL A 373 -0.04 26.89 9.91
CA VAL A 373 0.76 26.45 11.06
C VAL A 373 -0.02 25.42 11.85
N GLY A 374 0.64 24.36 12.31
CA GLY A 374 -0.05 23.31 13.03
C GLY A 374 0.87 22.51 13.95
N ALA A 375 0.21 21.73 14.80
CA ALA A 375 0.85 20.79 15.70
C ALA A 375 0.08 19.46 15.73
N SER A 376 0.79 18.37 16.00
CA SER A 376 0.20 17.05 16.17
C SER A 376 0.88 16.29 17.30
N ALA A 377 0.12 15.47 18.01
CA ALA A 377 0.60 14.54 19.02
C ALA A 377 -0.13 13.21 18.86
N ASP A 378 0.64 12.14 18.71
CA ASP A 378 0.14 10.78 18.55
C ASP A 378 0.83 9.86 19.57
N ALA A 379 0.09 8.91 20.12
CA ALA A 379 0.63 7.90 21.00
C ALA A 379 0.00 6.53 20.68
N GLY A 380 0.81 5.49 20.80
CA GLY A 380 0.41 4.10 20.65
C GLY A 380 0.96 3.25 21.77
N ARG A 381 0.16 2.31 22.23
CA ARG A 381 0.58 1.24 23.13
C ARG A 381 0.20 -0.08 22.50
N ALA A 382 1.18 -0.96 22.35
CA ALA A 382 0.94 -2.31 21.85
C ALA A 382 1.51 -3.36 22.81
N ARG A 383 0.86 -4.52 22.84
CA ARG A 383 1.41 -5.76 23.40
C ARG A 383 1.48 -6.76 22.26
N PHE A 384 2.66 -7.28 22.01
CA PHE A 384 2.94 -8.38 21.11
C PHE A 384 3.18 -9.63 21.95
N THR A 385 2.51 -10.72 21.62
CA THR A 385 2.79 -12.04 22.20
C THR A 385 2.98 -13.05 21.10
N GLN A 386 3.87 -13.99 21.32
CA GLN A 386 4.09 -15.14 20.45
C GLN A 386 4.28 -16.40 21.26
N ASP A 387 3.68 -17.44 20.76
CA ASP A 387 3.82 -18.81 21.23
C ASP A 387 4.13 -19.70 20.03
N SER A 388 4.97 -20.72 20.20
CA SER A 388 5.26 -21.74 19.20
C SER A 388 4.81 -23.13 19.70
N GLN A 389 4.39 -23.97 18.76
CA GLN A 389 3.86 -25.33 19.04
C GLN A 389 4.55 -26.31 18.10
N PRO A 390 5.20 -27.37 18.64
CA PRO A 390 5.75 -28.43 17.82
C PRO A 390 4.64 -29.19 17.07
N ALA A 391 4.94 -29.57 15.83
CA ALA A 391 4.01 -30.28 14.96
C ALA A 391 4.75 -31.14 13.93
N ASP A 392 4.03 -32.11 13.38
CA ASP A 392 4.46 -32.88 12.21
C ASP A 392 3.61 -32.50 10.99
N PHE A 393 4.12 -32.81 9.79
CA PHE A 393 3.33 -32.65 8.56
C PHE A 393 2.52 -33.90 8.25
N ASP A 394 1.25 -33.73 7.91
CA ASP A 394 0.46 -34.76 7.27
C ASP A 394 0.80 -34.89 5.77
N ALA A 395 0.20 -35.88 5.10
CA ALA A 395 0.42 -36.15 3.69
C ALA A 395 0.01 -34.97 2.76
N SER A 396 -0.79 -34.02 3.24
CA SER A 396 -1.21 -32.82 2.52
C SER A 396 -0.37 -31.59 2.85
N ARG A 397 0.62 -31.71 3.73
CA ARG A 397 1.48 -30.65 4.28
C ARG A 397 0.75 -29.71 5.25
N GLY A 398 -0.38 -30.17 5.78
CA GLY A 398 -0.98 -29.57 6.96
C GLY A 398 -0.21 -29.94 8.21
N THR A 399 -0.18 -29.05 9.19
CA THR A 399 0.49 -29.35 10.45
C THR A 399 -0.45 -30.03 11.44
N VAL A 400 0.05 -31.10 12.06
CA VAL A 400 -0.61 -31.83 13.13
C VAL A 400 0.17 -31.63 14.43
N PRO A 401 -0.39 -30.94 15.43
CA PRO A 401 0.31 -30.68 16.69
C PRO A 401 0.81 -31.93 17.39
N THR A 402 2.04 -31.91 17.88
CA THR A 402 2.66 -33.01 18.68
C THR A 402 2.88 -32.59 20.14
N GLY A 403 2.68 -31.32 20.48
CA GLY A 403 2.81 -30.76 21.83
C GLY A 403 1.94 -29.53 22.06
N ASP A 404 2.09 -28.93 23.23
CA ASP A 404 1.39 -27.71 23.61
C ASP A 404 2.12 -26.44 23.12
N PHE A 405 1.43 -25.30 23.08
CA PHE A 405 2.02 -24.01 22.82
C PHE A 405 2.93 -23.60 23.96
N ALA A 406 4.19 -23.27 23.64
CA ALA A 406 5.16 -22.68 24.57
C ALA A 406 5.31 -21.18 24.26
N PRO A 407 5.34 -20.30 25.27
CA PRO A 407 5.57 -18.87 25.07
C PRO A 407 7.02 -18.60 24.64
N GLU A 408 7.20 -17.73 23.64
CA GLU A 408 8.52 -17.29 23.15
C GLU A 408 8.74 -15.82 23.45
N THR A 409 7.73 -14.98 23.21
CA THR A 409 7.85 -13.51 23.34
C THR A 409 6.58 -12.92 23.96
N ASP A 410 6.75 -11.99 24.91
CA ASP A 410 5.72 -11.06 25.38
C ASP A 410 6.34 -9.67 25.50
N ALA A 411 6.22 -8.85 24.47
CA ALA A 411 6.77 -7.52 24.42
C ALA A 411 5.69 -6.45 24.56
N ARG A 412 5.97 -5.42 25.35
CA ARG A 412 5.15 -4.19 25.42
C ARG A 412 5.89 -3.03 24.82
N THR A 413 5.20 -2.26 23.98
CA THR A 413 5.76 -1.10 23.33
C THR A 413 4.92 0.14 23.55
N TRP A 414 5.59 1.29 23.65
CA TRP A 414 4.99 2.62 23.71
C TRP A 414 5.64 3.48 22.65
N THR A 415 4.85 4.01 21.77
CA THR A 415 5.28 4.98 20.77
C THR A 415 4.66 6.33 21.09
N ARG A 416 5.44 7.41 20.99
CA ARG A 416 4.97 8.78 21.12
C ARG A 416 5.62 9.63 20.06
N ASN A 417 4.82 10.40 19.37
CA ASN A 417 5.29 11.34 18.36
C ASN A 417 4.63 12.68 18.57
N ALA A 418 5.44 13.74 18.66
CA ALA A 418 4.98 15.12 18.70
C ALA A 418 5.64 15.91 17.57
N ALA A 419 4.90 16.79 16.94
CA ALA A 419 5.43 17.58 15.84
C ALA A 419 4.77 18.96 15.77
N VAL A 420 5.55 19.91 15.25
CA VAL A 420 5.07 21.23 14.83
C VAL A 420 5.48 21.45 13.37
N TYR A 421 4.62 22.11 12.61
CA TYR A 421 4.88 22.38 11.20
C TYR A 421 4.33 23.73 10.76
N ALA A 422 4.92 24.26 9.70
CA ALA A 422 4.41 25.42 9.03
C ALA A 422 4.59 25.28 7.51
N MET A 423 3.69 25.92 6.76
CA MET A 423 3.75 26.06 5.31
C MET A 423 3.31 27.46 4.90
N ASN A 424 3.96 27.99 3.90
CA ASN A 424 3.51 29.19 3.21
C ASN A 424 3.45 28.95 1.72
N THR A 425 2.32 29.27 1.10
CA THR A 425 2.10 29.26 -0.35
C THR A 425 1.82 30.70 -0.80
N LEU A 426 2.78 31.31 -1.49
CA LEU A 426 2.76 32.68 -1.93
C LEU A 426 2.67 32.74 -3.46
N ALA A 427 1.60 33.29 -4.01
CA ALA A 427 1.55 33.66 -5.42
C ALA A 427 2.36 34.96 -5.64
N ILE A 428 3.52 34.83 -6.27
CA ILE A 428 4.40 35.97 -6.59
C ILE A 428 3.72 36.85 -7.62
N ASP A 429 3.04 36.24 -8.59
CA ASP A 429 2.17 36.84 -9.58
C ASP A 429 1.10 35.83 -10.04
N ASP A 430 0.38 36.10 -11.12
CA ASP A 430 -0.66 35.21 -11.68
C ASP A 430 -0.11 33.91 -12.24
N ARG A 431 1.19 33.81 -12.47
CA ARG A 431 1.88 32.65 -13.09
C ARG A 431 2.75 31.89 -12.12
N TRP A 432 3.40 32.57 -11.18
CA TRP A 432 4.38 31.97 -10.28
C TRP A 432 3.84 31.83 -8.87
N THR A 433 3.91 30.64 -8.33
CA THR A 433 3.60 30.38 -6.91
C THR A 433 4.79 29.68 -6.25
N LEU A 434 5.23 30.20 -5.11
CA LEU A 434 6.27 29.62 -4.26
C LEU A 434 5.62 28.97 -3.04
N THR A 435 5.98 27.73 -2.76
CA THR A 435 5.58 27.02 -1.53
C THR A 435 6.82 26.65 -0.73
N ALA A 436 6.88 27.06 0.53
CA ALA A 436 7.92 26.65 1.47
C ALA A 436 7.27 26.06 2.71
N SER A 437 7.80 24.96 3.21
CA SER A 437 7.29 24.31 4.41
C SER A 437 8.38 23.62 5.21
N GLY A 438 8.05 23.31 6.46
CA GLY A 438 8.93 22.53 7.32
C GLY A 438 8.18 21.92 8.48
N ARG A 439 8.69 20.78 8.95
CA ARG A 439 8.15 20.06 10.10
C ARG A 439 9.27 19.58 11.01
N PHE A 440 9.14 19.87 12.30
CA PHE A 440 9.98 19.31 13.34
C PHE A 440 9.25 18.15 14.01
N ASN A 441 9.89 16.99 14.11
CA ASN A 441 9.37 15.80 14.78
C ASN A 441 10.24 15.42 15.97
N ASP A 442 9.60 14.97 17.07
CA ASP A 442 10.20 14.32 18.25
C ASP A 442 9.45 13.00 18.46
N ALA A 443 10.06 11.89 18.05
CA ALA A 443 9.50 10.55 18.18
C ALA A 443 10.24 9.77 19.27
N ARG A 444 9.49 9.01 20.08
CA ARG A 444 10.04 8.12 21.12
C ARG A 444 9.39 6.76 21.01
N ILE A 445 10.20 5.72 21.16
CA ILE A 445 9.80 4.32 21.15
C ILE A 445 10.42 3.68 22.38
N SER A 446 9.60 3.07 23.22
CA SER A 446 10.03 2.29 24.39
C SER A 446 9.56 0.87 24.24
N ILE A 447 10.42 -0.09 24.49
CA ILE A 447 10.16 -1.52 24.38
C ILE A 447 10.50 -2.14 25.73
N ARG A 448 9.70 -3.09 26.19
CA ARG A 448 9.94 -3.87 27.41
C ARG A 448 9.56 -5.31 27.20
N ASP A 449 10.46 -6.21 27.55
CA ASP A 449 10.13 -7.61 27.75
C ASP A 449 9.20 -7.77 28.95
N ASN A 450 8.16 -8.55 28.79
CA ASN A 450 7.18 -8.83 29.84
C ASN A 450 7.15 -10.34 30.17
N SER A 451 7.89 -11.14 29.39
CA SER A 451 8.02 -12.60 29.60
C SER A 451 9.12 -12.92 30.61
N GLY A 452 10.15 -12.08 30.68
CA GLY A 452 11.40 -12.36 31.39
C GLY A 452 12.33 -13.33 30.63
N LEU A 453 11.95 -13.73 29.42
CA LEU A 453 12.74 -14.66 28.58
C LEU A 453 13.79 -13.91 27.74
N ASN A 454 13.49 -12.65 27.38
CA ASN A 454 14.28 -11.86 26.42
C ASN A 454 14.61 -10.48 27.00
N PRO A 455 15.44 -10.35 28.04
CA PRO A 455 15.75 -9.08 28.68
C PRO A 455 16.45 -8.08 27.74
N ASP A 456 17.10 -8.56 26.69
CA ASP A 456 17.77 -7.77 25.66
C ASP A 456 16.77 -7.03 24.73
N LEU A 457 15.46 -7.28 24.85
CA LEU A 457 14.41 -6.51 24.21
C LEU A 457 14.16 -5.14 24.86
N ASP A 458 14.65 -4.90 26.08
CA ASP A 458 14.43 -3.65 26.79
C ASP A 458 15.20 -2.50 26.15
N GLY A 459 14.49 -1.52 25.59
CA GLY A 459 15.09 -0.37 24.95
C GLY A 459 14.25 0.90 25.00
N ASP A 460 14.95 2.06 24.96
CA ASP A 460 14.37 3.40 24.89
C ASP A 460 15.05 4.20 23.78
N HIS A 461 14.30 4.55 22.75
CA HIS A 461 14.81 5.22 21.55
C HIS A 461 14.16 6.58 21.37
N ARG A 462 14.95 7.57 20.93
CA ARG A 462 14.46 8.92 20.62
C ARG A 462 15.02 9.43 19.32
N PHE A 463 14.14 9.88 18.42
CA PHE A 463 14.50 10.39 17.10
C PHE A 463 13.95 11.79 16.91
N ARG A 464 14.81 12.73 16.51
CA ARG A 464 14.45 14.12 16.26
C ARG A 464 14.97 14.58 14.92
N ARG A 465 14.18 15.36 14.19
CA ARG A 465 14.62 16.00 12.97
C ARG A 465 13.68 17.12 12.54
N PHE A 466 14.29 18.16 11.94
CA PHE A 466 13.58 19.11 11.10
C PHE A 466 13.65 18.65 9.65
N ASN A 467 12.50 18.62 8.97
CA ASN A 467 12.35 18.21 7.58
C ASN A 467 11.83 19.40 6.77
N PRO A 468 12.64 20.02 5.92
CA PRO A 468 12.23 21.14 5.06
C PRO A 468 11.61 20.65 3.75
N ALA A 469 10.79 21.49 3.12
CA ALA A 469 10.37 21.33 1.74
C ALA A 469 10.21 22.70 1.08
N ILE A 470 10.53 22.78 -0.22
CA ILE A 470 10.34 23.95 -1.05
C ILE A 470 9.91 23.53 -2.44
N GLY A 471 9.01 24.30 -3.04
CA GLY A 471 8.56 24.06 -4.40
C GLY A 471 8.10 25.33 -5.09
N VAL A 472 8.18 25.34 -6.39
CA VAL A 472 7.71 26.42 -7.24
C VAL A 472 6.83 25.86 -8.34
N THR A 473 5.72 26.52 -8.61
CA THR A 473 4.87 26.25 -9.78
C THR A 473 4.90 27.45 -10.73
N PHE A 474 4.88 27.16 -12.02
CA PHE A 474 4.77 28.13 -13.10
C PHE A 474 3.58 27.77 -13.99
N ASN A 475 2.64 28.68 -14.14
CA ASN A 475 1.42 28.57 -14.91
C ASN A 475 1.51 29.46 -16.17
N PRO A 476 2.14 29.00 -17.27
CA PRO A 476 2.38 29.83 -18.47
C PRO A 476 1.07 30.26 -19.15
N ARG A 477 0.04 29.43 -19.03
CA ARG A 477 -1.31 29.66 -19.55
C ARG A 477 -2.33 28.90 -18.70
N LEU A 478 -3.60 29.28 -18.82
CA LEU A 478 -4.69 28.56 -18.17
C LEU A 478 -4.65 27.06 -18.56
N GLY A 479 -4.83 26.20 -17.59
CA GLY A 479 -4.85 24.75 -17.77
C GLY A 479 -3.48 24.10 -17.95
N THR A 480 -2.36 24.81 -17.82
CA THR A 480 -1.01 24.23 -17.88
C THR A 480 -0.18 24.68 -16.69
N THR A 481 0.43 23.75 -15.99
CA THR A 481 1.33 24.01 -14.85
C THR A 481 2.63 23.23 -15.04
N THR A 482 3.77 23.87 -14.82
CA THR A 482 5.06 23.21 -14.61
C THR A 482 5.49 23.46 -13.17
N TYR A 483 6.29 22.57 -12.62
CA TYR A 483 6.73 22.69 -11.24
C TYR A 483 8.09 22.04 -11.00
N LEU A 484 8.74 22.50 -9.93
CA LEU A 484 9.94 21.90 -9.35
C LEU A 484 9.77 21.88 -7.84
N SER A 485 10.13 20.75 -7.20
CA SER A 485 10.12 20.65 -5.74
C SER A 485 11.31 19.90 -5.20
N TYR A 486 11.67 20.24 -3.96
CA TYR A 486 12.61 19.54 -3.10
C TYR A 486 11.96 19.30 -1.75
N ASN A 487 12.01 18.05 -1.28
CA ASN A 487 11.39 17.65 -0.03
C ASN A 487 12.33 16.74 0.77
N GLU A 488 12.37 16.91 2.09
CA GLU A 488 13.01 15.98 3.00
C GLU A 488 11.98 15.33 3.93
N GLY A 489 12.12 14.02 4.16
CA GLY A 489 11.32 13.26 5.11
C GLY A 489 12.21 12.38 5.99
N MET A 490 11.66 11.97 7.13
CA MET A 490 12.31 10.98 7.95
C MET A 490 11.37 9.82 8.29
N ARG A 491 11.95 8.62 8.41
CA ARG A 491 11.32 7.45 8.99
C ARG A 491 12.10 7.05 10.25
N THR A 492 11.38 6.83 11.34
CA THR A 492 11.95 6.14 12.50
C THR A 492 11.90 4.64 12.27
N PRO A 493 12.83 3.87 12.84
CA PRO A 493 12.59 2.45 13.01
C PRO A 493 11.25 2.24 13.71
N THR A 494 10.57 1.15 13.40
CA THR A 494 9.37 0.72 14.11
C THR A 494 9.74 -0.08 15.35
N ALA A 495 8.81 -0.28 16.29
CA ALA A 495 9.05 -1.16 17.42
C ALA A 495 9.37 -2.60 16.94
N ALA A 496 8.68 -3.09 15.91
CA ALA A 496 8.95 -4.39 15.33
C ALA A 496 10.36 -4.51 14.71
N GLU A 497 10.88 -3.46 14.08
CA GLU A 497 12.24 -3.47 13.53
C GLU A 497 13.30 -3.41 14.64
N LEU A 498 13.08 -2.62 15.67
CA LEU A 498 14.00 -2.52 16.81
C LEU A 498 14.11 -3.83 17.58
N THR A 499 12.98 -4.54 17.78
CA THR A 499 12.99 -5.86 18.47
C THR A 499 13.55 -7.00 17.63
N CYS A 500 14.05 -6.72 16.41
CA CYS A 500 14.59 -7.70 15.48
C CYS A 500 15.81 -7.15 14.74
N ALA A 501 16.77 -6.57 15.44
CA ALA A 501 17.89 -5.90 14.81
C ALA A 501 19.27 -6.48 15.22
N ASP A 502 19.31 -7.52 16.05
CA ASP A 502 20.56 -8.15 16.47
C ASP A 502 20.96 -9.31 15.53
N PRO A 503 22.14 -9.21 14.86
CA PRO A 503 22.66 -10.32 14.06
C PRO A 503 22.96 -11.59 14.87
N ALA A 504 23.27 -11.45 16.17
CA ALA A 504 23.56 -12.57 17.06
C ALA A 504 22.29 -13.28 17.57
N ALA A 505 21.15 -12.59 17.48
CA ALA A 505 19.83 -13.10 17.87
C ALA A 505 18.81 -12.84 16.74
N PRO A 506 18.93 -13.53 15.58
CA PRO A 506 18.03 -13.33 14.45
C PRO A 506 16.62 -13.75 14.78
N CYS A 507 15.64 -12.97 14.31
CA CYS A 507 14.23 -13.26 14.52
C CYS A 507 13.61 -14.02 13.34
N LYS A 508 12.44 -14.63 13.56
CA LYS A 508 11.61 -15.26 12.52
C LYS A 508 10.36 -14.39 12.31
N LEU A 509 10.34 -13.58 11.27
CA LEU A 509 9.20 -12.70 11.00
C LEU A 509 8.00 -13.44 10.39
N PRO A 510 6.77 -13.11 10.81
CA PRO A 510 6.41 -12.07 11.79
C PRO A 510 6.50 -12.54 13.25
N ASN A 511 7.19 -13.59 13.54
CA ASN A 511 6.93 -14.45 14.68
C ASN A 511 7.98 -14.48 15.79
N ALA A 512 9.17 -13.92 15.71
CA ALA A 512 10.08 -13.88 16.86
C ALA A 512 10.82 -12.56 16.95
N PHE A 513 10.87 -11.96 18.14
CA PHE A 513 11.56 -10.71 18.44
C PHE A 513 12.41 -10.95 19.68
N LEU A 514 13.74 -10.83 19.58
CA LEU A 514 14.66 -11.34 20.58
C LEU A 514 15.59 -10.28 21.19
N ALA A 515 15.98 -9.22 20.45
CA ALA A 515 16.93 -8.22 20.93
C ALA A 515 16.75 -6.86 20.26
N ASP A 516 17.18 -5.76 20.93
CA ASP A 516 17.01 -4.37 20.52
C ASP A 516 18.34 -3.61 20.40
N PRO A 517 19.18 -3.84 19.38
CA PRO A 517 20.31 -2.97 19.08
C PRO A 517 19.85 -1.68 18.38
N PRO A 518 20.60 -0.56 18.51
CA PRO A 518 20.18 0.75 18.03
C PRO A 518 20.20 0.86 16.52
N LEU A 519 19.02 0.94 15.88
CA LEU A 519 18.87 1.36 14.49
C LEU A 519 18.87 2.89 14.35
N LYS A 520 19.40 3.39 13.23
CA LYS A 520 19.35 4.81 12.87
C LYS A 520 18.06 5.12 12.13
N LYS A 521 17.59 6.39 12.26
CA LYS A 521 16.48 6.88 11.44
C LYS A 521 16.87 6.96 9.96
N VAL A 522 15.94 6.60 9.09
CA VAL A 522 16.07 6.79 7.64
C VAL A 522 15.77 8.24 7.28
N VAL A 523 16.53 8.82 6.39
CA VAL A 523 16.30 10.16 5.84
C VAL A 523 16.18 10.09 4.33
N ALA A 524 15.03 10.52 3.80
CA ALA A 524 14.81 10.64 2.37
C ALA A 524 14.92 12.09 1.91
N LYS A 525 15.57 12.31 0.76
CA LYS A 525 15.67 13.58 0.04
C LYS A 525 15.15 13.37 -1.37
N THR A 526 14.09 14.08 -1.73
CA THR A 526 13.40 13.90 -3.01
C THR A 526 13.40 15.20 -3.80
N VAL A 527 13.85 15.15 -5.05
CA VAL A 527 13.68 16.19 -6.07
C VAL A 527 12.67 15.70 -7.09
N GLU A 528 11.72 16.53 -7.47
CA GLU A 528 10.76 16.25 -8.52
C GLU A 528 10.56 17.45 -9.43
N ILE A 529 10.60 17.23 -10.74
CA ILE A 529 10.22 18.20 -11.77
C ILE A 529 9.09 17.60 -12.61
N GLY A 530 8.08 18.38 -12.90
CA GLY A 530 6.96 17.90 -13.70
C GLY A 530 6.18 18.98 -14.40
N ALA A 531 5.28 18.52 -15.23
CA ALA A 531 4.30 19.34 -15.93
C ALA A 531 2.97 18.61 -16.03
N ARG A 532 1.89 19.37 -16.01
CA ARG A 532 0.53 18.87 -16.22
C ARG A 532 -0.30 19.84 -17.01
N GLY A 533 -1.28 19.32 -17.70
CA GLY A 533 -2.16 20.14 -18.51
C GLY A 533 -3.54 19.57 -18.68
N LYS A 534 -4.51 20.47 -18.91
CA LYS A 534 -5.88 20.15 -19.29
C LYS A 534 -6.31 21.05 -20.46
N SER A 535 -6.90 20.45 -21.48
CA SER A 535 -7.43 21.17 -22.64
C SER A 535 -8.69 20.42 -23.10
N GLY A 536 -9.87 21.06 -22.99
CA GLY A 536 -11.14 20.38 -23.23
C GLY A 536 -11.27 19.10 -22.36
N ASP A 537 -11.60 18.00 -23.00
CA ASP A 537 -11.78 16.68 -22.40
C ASP A 537 -10.46 15.88 -22.23
N SER A 538 -9.34 16.50 -22.59
CA SER A 538 -8.03 15.85 -22.51
C SER A 538 -7.24 16.41 -21.32
N SER A 539 -6.58 15.52 -20.59
CA SER A 539 -5.63 15.86 -19.52
C SER A 539 -4.37 15.02 -19.61
N TRP A 540 -3.27 15.57 -19.14
CA TRP A 540 -1.99 14.88 -19.13
C TRP A 540 -1.13 15.33 -17.95
N SER A 541 -0.24 14.46 -17.51
CA SER A 541 0.84 14.80 -16.58
C SER A 541 2.12 14.05 -16.95
N ALA A 542 3.26 14.68 -16.67
CA ALA A 542 4.58 14.07 -16.79
C ALA A 542 5.41 14.53 -15.58
N ALA A 543 6.12 13.61 -14.93
CA ALA A 543 6.99 13.91 -13.82
C ALA A 543 8.25 13.05 -13.87
N ILE A 544 9.38 13.65 -13.51
CA ILE A 544 10.65 12.97 -13.27
C ILE A 544 11.01 13.22 -11.80
N TYR A 545 11.40 12.18 -11.10
CA TYR A 545 11.76 12.28 -9.70
C TYR A 545 13.03 11.49 -9.37
N ARG A 546 13.69 11.90 -8.29
CA ARG A 546 14.80 11.18 -7.67
C ARG A 546 14.71 11.32 -6.16
N SER A 547 14.67 10.18 -5.47
CA SER A 547 14.69 10.07 -4.02
C SER A 547 15.96 9.33 -3.59
N GLU A 548 16.77 9.95 -2.73
CA GLU A 548 17.93 9.33 -2.09
C GLU A 548 17.61 9.11 -0.62
N LEU A 549 17.84 7.89 -0.12
CA LEU A 549 17.70 7.54 1.27
C LEU A 549 19.08 7.34 1.88
N SER A 550 19.25 7.87 3.09
CA SER A 550 20.41 7.61 3.93
C SER A 550 20.00 6.73 5.11
N ASP A 551 20.87 5.79 5.49
CA ASP A 551 20.63 4.81 6.56
C ASP A 551 19.33 4.03 6.32
N ASP A 552 19.04 3.62 5.06
CA ASP A 552 17.86 2.82 4.73
C ASP A 552 17.85 1.52 5.52
N ILE A 553 16.66 1.13 6.05
CA ILE A 553 16.51 -0.07 6.85
C ILE A 553 15.96 -1.18 5.96
N GLN A 554 16.67 -2.30 5.91
CA GLN A 554 16.23 -3.51 5.20
C GLN A 554 16.23 -4.70 6.16
N PHE A 555 15.40 -5.67 5.87
CA PHE A 555 15.45 -6.98 6.50
C PHE A 555 16.50 -7.81 5.79
N VAL A 556 17.49 -8.25 6.54
CA VAL A 556 18.62 -9.06 6.06
C VAL A 556 18.42 -10.48 6.58
N SER A 557 18.40 -11.46 5.69
CA SER A 557 18.27 -12.86 6.07
C SER A 557 19.51 -13.31 6.87
N SER A 558 19.29 -14.20 7.83
CA SER A 558 20.37 -14.76 8.68
C SER A 558 20.74 -16.18 8.28
N GLY A 559 20.19 -16.69 7.18
CA GLY A 559 20.35 -18.09 6.78
C GLY A 559 19.37 -19.02 7.50
N GLY A 560 19.43 -20.27 7.09
CA GLY A 560 18.47 -21.29 7.52
C GLY A 560 17.48 -21.64 6.42
N SER A 561 16.64 -22.65 6.67
CA SER A 561 15.59 -23.06 5.76
C SER A 561 14.35 -22.14 5.84
N ALA A 562 14.21 -21.34 6.91
CA ALA A 562 13.12 -20.36 7.02
C ALA A 562 13.39 -19.12 6.17
N ILE A 563 12.50 -18.87 5.21
CA ILE A 563 12.54 -17.73 4.29
C ILE A 563 12.49 -16.38 5.03
N ASN A 564 12.05 -16.37 6.29
CA ASN A 564 11.77 -15.21 7.11
C ASN A 564 12.66 -15.09 8.36
N ALA A 565 13.71 -15.92 8.49
CA ALA A 565 14.71 -15.75 9.54
C ALA A 565 15.71 -14.66 9.18
N GLY A 566 15.98 -13.70 10.10
CA GLY A 566 16.88 -12.60 9.83
C GLY A 566 16.80 -11.48 10.87
N PHE A 567 17.32 -10.33 10.49
CA PHE A 567 17.32 -9.13 11.35
C PHE A 567 17.26 -7.85 10.50
N PHE A 568 16.86 -6.74 11.13
CA PHE A 568 16.88 -5.43 10.47
C PHE A 568 18.23 -4.75 10.66
N GLN A 569 18.74 -4.17 9.59
CA GLN A 569 19.93 -3.32 9.65
C GLN A 569 19.81 -2.09 8.75
N ASN A 570 20.61 -1.06 9.06
CA ASN A 570 20.80 0.07 8.16
C ASN A 570 21.81 -0.31 7.06
N VAL A 571 21.33 -0.52 5.83
CA VAL A 571 22.16 -0.89 4.66
C VAL A 571 22.83 0.31 3.98
N GLY A 572 22.84 1.48 4.63
CA GLY A 572 23.43 2.69 4.11
C GLY A 572 22.54 3.44 3.12
N LYS A 573 23.04 3.75 1.93
CA LYS A 573 22.29 4.57 0.96
C LYS A 573 21.55 3.73 -0.07
N THR A 574 20.31 4.10 -0.35
CA THR A 574 19.53 3.61 -1.48
C THR A 574 19.01 4.77 -2.32
N GLN A 575 18.66 4.50 -3.56
CA GLN A 575 18.15 5.50 -4.51
C GLN A 575 16.96 4.92 -5.28
N ARG A 576 15.94 5.73 -5.45
CA ARG A 576 14.82 5.46 -6.35
C ARG A 576 14.62 6.67 -7.26
N GLN A 577 14.62 6.46 -8.57
CA GLN A 577 14.38 7.51 -9.55
C GLN A 577 13.47 7.00 -10.66
N GLY A 578 12.74 7.91 -11.31
CA GLY A 578 11.79 7.44 -12.30
C GLY A 578 11.13 8.55 -13.12
N LEU A 579 10.32 8.06 -14.06
CA LEU A 579 9.46 8.86 -14.94
C LEU A 579 8.02 8.38 -14.78
N GLU A 580 7.10 9.31 -14.65
CA GLU A 580 5.66 9.06 -14.64
C GLU A 580 4.99 9.82 -15.77
N LEU A 581 4.17 9.15 -16.56
CA LEU A 581 3.36 9.74 -17.62
C LEU A 581 1.90 9.33 -17.44
N THR A 582 0.99 10.27 -17.55
CA THR A 582 -0.45 10.03 -17.56
C THR A 582 -1.07 10.82 -18.68
N GLY A 583 -1.94 10.18 -19.45
CA GLY A 583 -2.78 10.82 -20.45
C GLY A 583 -4.20 10.29 -20.33
N ALA A 584 -5.19 11.19 -20.37
CA ALA A 584 -6.59 10.83 -20.41
C ALA A 584 -7.31 11.73 -21.41
N THR A 585 -8.25 11.15 -22.15
CA THR A 585 -9.07 11.90 -23.09
C THR A 585 -10.44 11.25 -23.23
N ARG A 586 -11.42 12.05 -23.68
CA ARG A 586 -12.77 11.58 -23.97
C ARG A 586 -13.16 12.01 -25.38
N TRP A 587 -13.63 11.07 -26.19
CA TRP A 587 -14.18 11.30 -27.51
C TRP A 587 -15.66 10.86 -27.49
N GLY A 588 -16.56 11.80 -27.29
CA GLY A 588 -17.96 11.51 -27.13
C GLY A 588 -18.22 10.48 -26.00
N ARG A 589 -18.66 9.28 -26.36
CA ARG A 589 -18.98 8.19 -25.43
C ARG A 589 -17.78 7.28 -25.07
N LEU A 590 -16.62 7.52 -25.65
CA LEU A 590 -15.41 6.74 -25.40
C LEU A 590 -14.41 7.54 -24.55
N GLY A 591 -14.11 7.08 -23.35
CA GLY A 591 -13.04 7.58 -22.51
C GLY A 591 -11.82 6.65 -22.58
N VAL A 592 -10.63 7.21 -22.70
CA VAL A 592 -9.38 6.46 -22.67
C VAL A 592 -8.42 7.11 -21.70
N MET A 593 -7.79 6.31 -20.85
CA MET A 593 -6.74 6.74 -19.96
C MET A 593 -5.56 5.78 -20.05
N ALA A 594 -4.35 6.31 -20.20
CA ALA A 594 -3.10 5.56 -20.22
C ALA A 594 -2.13 6.13 -19.21
N ARG A 595 -1.44 5.25 -18.51
CA ARG A 595 -0.43 5.58 -17.48
C ARG A 595 0.80 4.72 -17.69
N TYR A 596 1.95 5.34 -17.56
CA TYR A 596 3.25 4.69 -17.65
C TYR A 596 4.13 5.13 -16.49
N GLY A 597 4.72 4.19 -15.78
CA GLY A 597 5.71 4.40 -14.74
C GLY A 597 7.01 3.67 -15.07
N LEU A 598 8.13 4.38 -14.98
CA LEU A 598 9.48 3.83 -15.02
C LEU A 598 10.13 4.09 -13.66
N ILE A 599 10.69 3.04 -13.04
CA ILE A 599 11.39 3.12 -11.75
C ILE A 599 12.73 2.45 -11.88
N ASP A 600 13.80 3.12 -11.46
CA ASP A 600 15.13 2.56 -11.25
C ASP A 600 15.47 2.68 -9.76
N ALA A 601 15.42 1.55 -9.05
CA ALA A 601 15.66 1.46 -7.61
C ALA A 601 16.95 0.67 -7.35
N ARG A 602 17.92 1.26 -6.63
CA ARG A 602 19.25 0.68 -6.46
C ARG A 602 19.82 0.88 -5.07
N PHE A 603 20.58 -0.09 -4.60
CA PHE A 603 21.51 0.09 -3.51
C PHE A 603 22.67 0.99 -3.97
N LYS A 604 23.06 1.95 -3.15
CA LYS A 604 24.17 2.88 -3.42
C LYS A 604 25.37 2.60 -2.51
N THR A 605 25.17 1.84 -1.45
CA THR A 605 26.20 1.32 -0.55
C THR A 605 26.19 -0.20 -0.66
N GLY A 606 27.37 -0.83 -0.73
CA GLY A 606 27.46 -2.28 -0.69
C GLY A 606 27.33 -2.81 0.74
N PHE A 607 26.85 -4.02 0.89
CA PHE A 607 26.74 -4.75 2.16
C PHE A 607 26.79 -6.25 1.92
N VAL A 608 26.89 -7.03 2.97
CA VAL A 608 26.79 -8.49 2.94
C VAL A 608 25.44 -8.88 3.52
N GLU A 609 24.80 -9.85 2.90
CA GLU A 609 23.53 -10.42 3.32
C GLU A 609 23.62 -11.95 3.27
N ASN A 610 23.04 -12.61 4.24
CA ASN A 610 22.93 -14.06 4.23
C ASN A 610 21.68 -14.48 3.42
N SER A 611 21.91 -15.25 2.35
CA SER A 611 20.85 -15.77 1.46
C SER A 611 21.28 -17.14 0.92
N PRO A 612 21.25 -18.19 1.74
CA PRO A 612 21.83 -19.50 1.40
C PRO A 612 21.14 -20.20 0.23
N ALA A 613 19.89 -19.81 -0.08
CA ALA A 613 19.18 -20.30 -1.26
C ALA A 613 19.59 -19.58 -2.56
N ASN A 614 20.45 -18.56 -2.48
CA ASN A 614 20.99 -17.86 -3.64
C ASN A 614 22.17 -18.66 -4.21
N SER A 615 22.17 -18.89 -5.51
CA SER A 615 23.21 -19.66 -6.20
C SER A 615 24.61 -19.01 -6.20
N ALA A 616 24.68 -17.71 -5.85
CA ALA A 616 25.94 -16.95 -5.70
C ALA A 616 26.38 -16.84 -4.24
N ALA A 617 25.72 -17.53 -3.30
CA ALA A 617 26.09 -17.56 -1.90
C ALA A 617 27.41 -18.30 -1.70
N ASP A 618 28.24 -17.85 -0.76
CA ASP A 618 29.46 -18.53 -0.34
C ASP A 618 29.18 -19.73 0.60
N ALA A 619 30.18 -20.33 1.15
CA ALA A 619 30.06 -21.49 2.04
C ALA A 619 29.32 -21.17 3.36
N ASN A 620 29.23 -19.91 3.76
CA ASN A 620 28.49 -19.45 4.92
C ASN A 620 27.03 -19.06 4.57
N GLY A 621 26.63 -19.15 3.30
CA GLY A 621 25.36 -18.68 2.80
C GLY A 621 25.32 -17.17 2.52
N ASP A 622 26.44 -16.48 2.52
CA ASP A 622 26.53 -15.05 2.37
C ASP A 622 26.64 -14.61 0.89
N ILE A 623 25.89 -13.57 0.53
CA ILE A 623 26.01 -12.89 -0.76
C ILE A 623 26.56 -11.47 -0.57
N THR A 624 27.41 -11.03 -1.51
CA THR A 624 27.88 -9.64 -1.55
C THR A 624 26.99 -8.80 -2.43
N VAL A 625 26.31 -7.83 -1.82
CA VAL A 625 25.48 -6.84 -2.53
C VAL A 625 26.36 -5.65 -2.93
N GLY A 626 26.55 -5.45 -4.24
CA GLY A 626 27.36 -4.37 -4.78
C GLY A 626 26.60 -3.04 -4.84
N SER A 627 27.37 -1.92 -4.77
CA SER A 627 26.80 -0.61 -5.11
C SER A 627 26.32 -0.62 -6.57
N GLY A 628 25.07 -0.24 -6.81
CA GLY A 628 24.41 -0.29 -8.12
C GLY A 628 23.49 -1.49 -8.34
N SER A 629 23.50 -2.50 -7.46
CA SER A 629 22.54 -3.61 -7.50
C SER A 629 21.11 -3.09 -7.39
N THR A 630 20.21 -3.71 -8.16
CA THR A 630 18.77 -3.36 -8.19
C THR A 630 18.10 -3.90 -6.95
N ILE A 631 17.25 -3.09 -6.32
CA ILE A 631 16.43 -3.50 -5.17
C ILE A 631 15.38 -4.50 -5.64
N PRO A 632 15.25 -5.69 -5.03
CA PRO A 632 14.27 -6.71 -5.39
C PRO A 632 12.80 -6.29 -5.22
N GLY A 633 11.90 -7.06 -5.85
CA GLY A 633 10.45 -6.89 -5.72
C GLY A 633 9.87 -5.66 -6.43
N ILE A 634 10.68 -4.84 -7.10
CA ILE A 634 10.25 -3.61 -7.78
C ILE A 634 10.30 -3.80 -9.30
N PRO A 635 9.17 -3.92 -10.00
CA PRO A 635 9.14 -3.93 -11.47
C PRO A 635 9.62 -2.58 -12.02
N ARG A 636 10.56 -2.63 -12.97
CA ARG A 636 11.13 -1.40 -13.54
C ARG A 636 10.12 -0.58 -14.34
N GLN A 637 9.16 -1.23 -14.99
CA GLN A 637 8.15 -0.57 -15.83
C GLN A 637 6.77 -1.06 -15.46
N SER A 638 5.82 -0.14 -15.42
CA SER A 638 4.40 -0.41 -15.22
C SER A 638 3.55 0.34 -16.24
N VAL A 639 2.55 -0.33 -16.79
CA VAL A 639 1.57 0.24 -17.73
C VAL A 639 0.18 -0.03 -17.20
N ARG A 640 -0.67 0.98 -17.23
CA ARG A 640 -2.10 0.88 -16.95
C ARG A 640 -2.86 1.56 -18.08
N VAL A 641 -3.82 0.85 -18.65
CA VAL A 641 -4.71 1.43 -19.68
C VAL A 641 -6.14 1.13 -19.28
N ARG A 642 -6.94 2.17 -19.18
CA ARG A 642 -8.38 2.09 -18.97
C ARG A 642 -9.09 2.61 -20.20
N VAL A 643 -10.07 1.85 -20.68
CA VAL A 643 -11.01 2.27 -21.72
C VAL A 643 -12.41 2.14 -21.17
N ASP A 644 -13.18 3.20 -21.20
CA ASP A 644 -14.58 3.25 -20.82
C ASP A 644 -15.43 3.61 -22.03
N TRP A 645 -16.36 2.76 -22.40
CA TRP A 645 -17.31 2.99 -23.49
C TRP A 645 -18.73 3.02 -22.95
N GLU A 646 -19.38 4.17 -23.08
CA GLU A 646 -20.79 4.36 -22.80
C GLU A 646 -21.60 3.97 -24.06
N ALA A 647 -21.85 2.67 -24.25
CA ALA A 647 -22.53 2.13 -25.43
C ALA A 647 -23.93 2.75 -25.61
N SER A 648 -24.60 3.04 -24.50
CA SER A 648 -25.84 3.84 -24.42
C SER A 648 -25.90 4.54 -23.07
N ASP A 649 -26.94 5.33 -22.82
CA ASP A 649 -27.18 5.98 -21.51
C ASP A 649 -27.42 4.94 -20.39
N ALA A 650 -27.86 3.73 -20.77
CA ALA A 650 -28.11 2.61 -19.86
C ALA A 650 -26.93 1.64 -19.76
N ILE A 651 -26.10 1.49 -20.78
CA ILE A 651 -25.07 0.44 -20.85
C ILE A 651 -23.68 1.07 -20.96
N SER A 652 -22.81 0.69 -20.06
CA SER A 652 -21.37 1.01 -20.11
C SER A 652 -20.51 -0.22 -19.97
N VAL A 653 -19.41 -0.24 -20.73
CA VAL A 653 -18.42 -1.31 -20.73
C VAL A 653 -17.05 -0.71 -20.45
N GLY A 654 -16.28 -1.36 -19.61
CA GLY A 654 -14.95 -0.95 -19.25
C GLY A 654 -13.90 -2.05 -19.50
N MET A 655 -12.69 -1.62 -19.80
CA MET A 655 -11.54 -2.49 -20.01
C MET A 655 -10.35 -1.93 -19.24
N ASN A 656 -9.69 -2.76 -18.43
CA ASN A 656 -8.45 -2.44 -17.75
C ASN A 656 -7.32 -3.37 -18.21
N LEU A 657 -6.22 -2.80 -18.70
CA LEU A 657 -4.95 -3.50 -18.91
C LEU A 657 -3.98 -3.13 -17.78
N VAL A 658 -3.47 -4.14 -17.10
CA VAL A 658 -2.42 -4.02 -16.08
C VAL A 658 -1.21 -4.78 -16.57
N ALA A 659 -0.08 -4.10 -16.76
CA ALA A 659 1.17 -4.74 -17.16
C ALA A 659 2.35 -4.24 -16.32
N ASN A 660 3.21 -5.18 -15.90
CA ASN A 660 4.44 -4.92 -15.17
C ASN A 660 5.59 -5.68 -15.82
N SER A 661 6.78 -5.06 -15.85
CA SER A 661 8.00 -5.74 -16.28
C SER A 661 8.45 -6.77 -15.23
N ALA A 662 9.50 -7.52 -15.57
CA ALA A 662 10.16 -8.40 -14.62
C ALA A 662 10.72 -7.64 -13.41
N SER A 663 10.80 -8.32 -12.25
CA SER A 663 11.45 -7.84 -11.02
C SER A 663 12.37 -8.89 -10.43
N ARG A 664 13.42 -8.47 -9.70
CA ARG A 664 14.32 -9.39 -9.00
C ARG A 664 13.59 -10.12 -7.87
N LEU A 665 14.03 -11.35 -7.58
CA LEU A 665 13.59 -12.11 -6.42
C LEU A 665 14.14 -11.49 -5.13
N ARG A 666 13.40 -11.52 -4.04
CA ARG A 666 13.99 -11.29 -2.70
C ARG A 666 14.95 -12.43 -2.40
N GLY A 667 16.06 -12.12 -1.74
CA GLY A 667 17.18 -13.02 -1.59
C GLY A 667 18.18 -12.98 -2.77
N ASP A 668 17.88 -12.21 -3.85
CA ASP A 668 18.81 -11.90 -4.95
C ASP A 668 19.15 -10.40 -4.97
N GLU A 669 19.53 -9.86 -3.82
CA GLU A 669 19.97 -8.47 -3.68
C GLU A 669 21.30 -8.22 -4.40
N SER A 670 22.12 -9.27 -4.55
CA SER A 670 23.34 -9.26 -5.38
C SER A 670 23.05 -9.12 -6.88
N ASN A 671 21.87 -9.52 -7.34
CA ASN A 671 21.43 -9.64 -8.73
C ASN A 671 22.19 -10.71 -9.54
N GLN A 672 22.75 -11.72 -8.89
CA GLN A 672 23.61 -12.76 -9.50
C GLN A 672 22.99 -14.16 -9.48
N ASP A 673 21.79 -14.33 -8.91
CA ASP A 673 21.13 -15.63 -8.84
C ASP A 673 20.79 -16.19 -10.23
N VAL A 674 21.09 -17.49 -10.43
CA VAL A 674 20.89 -18.17 -11.73
C VAL A 674 19.43 -18.35 -12.13
N HIS A 675 18.48 -18.36 -11.18
CA HIS A 675 17.06 -18.50 -11.46
C HIS A 675 16.48 -17.27 -12.16
N GLY A 676 17.17 -16.12 -12.06
CA GLY A 676 16.78 -14.88 -12.70
C GLY A 676 15.54 -14.24 -12.06
N PRO A 677 14.95 -13.23 -12.73
CA PRO A 677 13.88 -12.45 -12.17
C PRO A 677 12.49 -13.12 -12.27
N VAL A 678 11.57 -12.72 -11.41
CA VAL A 678 10.12 -12.94 -11.62
C VAL A 678 9.72 -12.37 -12.99
N ARG A 679 9.09 -13.18 -13.82
CA ARG A 679 8.74 -12.78 -15.19
C ARG A 679 7.69 -11.68 -15.22
N GLY A 680 7.84 -10.71 -16.10
CA GLY A 680 6.83 -9.68 -16.35
C GLY A 680 5.51 -10.27 -16.88
N TYR A 681 4.42 -9.56 -16.65
CA TYR A 681 3.10 -10.00 -17.03
C TYR A 681 2.23 -8.86 -17.56
N ALA A 682 1.16 -9.24 -18.28
CA ALA A 682 0.07 -8.36 -18.66
C ALA A 682 -1.25 -9.10 -18.45
N VAL A 683 -2.20 -8.44 -17.79
CA VAL A 683 -3.54 -8.96 -17.46
C VAL A 683 -4.59 -7.99 -17.96
N LEU A 684 -5.61 -8.50 -18.62
CA LEU A 684 -6.77 -7.76 -19.09
C LEU A 684 -7.99 -8.10 -18.22
N ASN A 685 -8.65 -7.06 -17.71
CA ASN A 685 -9.91 -7.17 -16.97
C ASN A 685 -11.01 -6.42 -17.73
N LEU A 686 -12.24 -6.93 -17.67
CA LEU A 686 -13.42 -6.32 -18.26
C LEU A 686 -14.49 -6.10 -17.19
N ASP A 687 -15.22 -5.02 -17.32
CA ASP A 687 -16.41 -4.74 -16.52
C ASP A 687 -17.54 -4.20 -17.41
N ALA A 688 -18.78 -4.46 -17.01
CA ALA A 688 -19.95 -3.93 -17.69
C ALA A 688 -21.04 -3.60 -16.68
N ARG A 689 -21.85 -2.59 -16.99
CA ARG A 689 -22.99 -2.15 -16.19
C ARG A 689 -24.15 -1.87 -17.07
N TRP A 690 -25.33 -2.26 -16.60
CA TRP A 690 -26.61 -1.99 -17.24
C TRP A 690 -27.59 -1.40 -16.22
N LYS A 691 -27.94 -0.13 -16.41
CA LYS A 691 -28.97 0.55 -15.64
C LYS A 691 -30.34 0.12 -16.16
N ILE A 692 -31.12 -0.50 -15.27
CA ILE A 692 -32.48 -0.96 -15.53
C ILE A 692 -33.43 0.03 -14.85
N GLY A 693 -33.87 1.04 -15.62
CA GLY A 693 -34.61 2.16 -15.04
C GLY A 693 -33.75 3.10 -14.19
N LYS A 694 -34.37 3.73 -13.18
CA LYS A 694 -33.68 4.75 -12.34
C LYS A 694 -32.95 4.19 -11.14
N SER A 695 -33.43 3.06 -10.62
CA SER A 695 -33.01 2.56 -9.28
C SER A 695 -32.23 1.25 -9.33
N LEU A 696 -32.24 0.51 -10.43
CA LEU A 696 -31.65 -0.82 -10.50
C LEU A 696 -30.49 -0.83 -11.50
N GLU A 697 -29.33 -1.34 -11.08
CA GLU A 697 -28.18 -1.57 -11.93
C GLU A 697 -27.76 -3.04 -11.84
N LEU A 698 -27.66 -3.71 -12.99
CA LEU A 698 -26.98 -5.00 -13.14
C LEU A 698 -25.52 -4.72 -13.53
N PHE A 699 -24.57 -5.38 -12.90
CA PHE A 699 -23.19 -5.28 -13.28
C PHE A 699 -22.51 -6.65 -13.36
N GLY A 700 -21.45 -6.70 -14.16
CA GLY A 700 -20.60 -7.88 -14.28
C GLY A 700 -19.14 -7.50 -14.42
N ARG A 701 -18.26 -8.38 -13.98
CA ARG A 701 -16.81 -8.21 -14.07
C ARG A 701 -16.14 -9.54 -14.39
N VAL A 702 -15.12 -9.49 -15.24
CA VAL A 702 -14.24 -10.62 -15.55
C VAL A 702 -12.80 -10.17 -15.38
N ASP A 703 -12.10 -10.76 -14.42
CA ASP A 703 -10.67 -10.53 -14.23
C ASP A 703 -9.86 -11.60 -14.95
N ASN A 704 -8.64 -11.19 -15.39
CA ASN A 704 -7.72 -12.07 -16.10
C ASN A 704 -8.41 -12.82 -17.25
N VAL A 705 -9.04 -12.07 -18.17
CA VAL A 705 -9.89 -12.59 -19.27
C VAL A 705 -9.21 -13.72 -20.03
N PHE A 706 -7.90 -13.61 -20.28
CA PHE A 706 -7.12 -14.60 -21.02
C PHE A 706 -6.59 -15.76 -20.18
N ASN A 707 -6.98 -15.82 -18.90
CA ASN A 707 -6.50 -16.83 -17.93
C ASN A 707 -4.97 -16.96 -17.91
N ARG A 708 -4.28 -15.81 -17.95
CA ARG A 708 -2.82 -15.75 -17.91
C ARG A 708 -2.30 -16.32 -16.59
N LYS A 709 -1.40 -17.28 -16.67
CA LYS A 709 -0.63 -17.75 -15.51
C LYS A 709 0.53 -16.78 -15.27
N TYR A 710 0.57 -16.14 -14.11
CA TYR A 710 1.60 -15.15 -13.76
C TYR A 710 1.92 -15.21 -12.28
N ALA A 711 3.01 -14.57 -11.90
CA ALA A 711 3.39 -14.26 -10.52
C ALA A 711 3.72 -12.77 -10.42
N ASN A 712 3.42 -12.15 -9.30
CA ASN A 712 3.72 -10.74 -9.02
C ASN A 712 4.66 -10.53 -7.83
N PHE A 713 5.12 -11.62 -7.22
CA PHE A 713 6.11 -11.67 -6.15
C PHE A 713 7.01 -12.89 -6.32
N GLY A 714 8.23 -12.84 -5.78
CA GLY A 714 9.12 -13.98 -5.70
C GLY A 714 10.20 -13.77 -4.65
N VAL A 715 10.57 -14.87 -3.99
CA VAL A 715 11.60 -14.95 -2.96
C VAL A 715 12.38 -16.25 -3.13
N LEU A 716 13.68 -16.24 -2.86
CA LEU A 716 14.49 -17.46 -2.80
C LEU A 716 14.25 -18.17 -1.46
N GLY A 717 14.23 -19.48 -1.48
CA GLY A 717 14.05 -20.28 -0.28
C GLY A 717 14.42 -21.75 -0.49
N SER A 718 14.47 -22.51 0.59
CA SER A 718 14.75 -23.93 0.61
C SER A 718 13.43 -24.72 0.62
N ASN A 719 13.24 -25.58 -0.37
CA ASN A 719 12.04 -26.41 -0.48
C ASN A 719 12.26 -27.78 0.11
N ALA A 720 11.74 -28.04 1.32
CA ALA A 720 11.78 -29.31 2.01
C ALA A 720 10.80 -30.37 1.47
N PHE A 721 10.01 -30.03 0.43
CA PHE A 721 9.02 -30.92 -0.20
C PHE A 721 9.28 -31.09 -1.71
N ALA A 722 10.55 -30.98 -2.13
CA ALA A 722 10.90 -30.99 -3.55
C ALA A 722 10.78 -32.37 -4.22
N ASN A 723 10.60 -33.46 -3.43
CA ASN A 723 10.45 -34.83 -3.96
C ASN A 723 9.12 -35.04 -4.70
N PRO A 724 8.99 -36.07 -5.55
CA PRO A 724 7.80 -36.29 -6.36
C PRO A 724 6.49 -36.49 -5.55
N THR A 725 6.61 -37.01 -4.32
CA THR A 725 5.46 -37.22 -3.41
C THR A 725 5.10 -35.97 -2.62
N LYS A 726 5.93 -34.93 -2.68
CA LYS A 726 5.78 -33.68 -1.90
C LYS A 726 5.64 -33.93 -0.40
N THR A 727 6.38 -34.94 0.09
CA THR A 727 6.50 -35.26 1.52
C THR A 727 7.71 -34.54 2.11
N PHE A 728 7.68 -34.31 3.42
CA PHE A 728 8.76 -33.64 4.14
C PHE A 728 10.08 -34.43 4.03
N ASP A 729 11.11 -33.80 3.49
CA ASP A 729 12.45 -34.36 3.27
C ASP A 729 13.48 -33.23 3.29
N PRO A 730 13.83 -32.68 4.46
CA PRO A 730 14.74 -31.56 4.58
C PRO A 730 16.19 -31.92 4.23
N ALA A 731 16.58 -33.20 4.31
CA ALA A 731 17.92 -33.67 3.93
C ALA A 731 18.17 -33.53 2.42
N ASN A 732 17.12 -33.55 1.62
CA ASN A 732 17.16 -33.36 0.16
C ASN A 732 16.42 -32.07 -0.26
N ALA A 733 16.38 -31.07 0.61
CA ALA A 733 15.78 -29.78 0.30
C ALA A 733 16.48 -29.09 -0.90
N VAL A 734 15.71 -28.44 -1.74
CA VAL A 734 16.18 -27.80 -2.97
C VAL A 734 16.04 -26.28 -2.84
N ALA A 735 17.12 -25.56 -3.06
CA ALA A 735 17.11 -24.10 -3.18
C ALA A 735 16.43 -23.71 -4.49
N GLU A 736 15.26 -23.06 -4.42
CA GLU A 736 14.50 -22.62 -5.59
C GLU A 736 13.69 -21.35 -5.28
N PRO A 737 13.20 -20.65 -6.34
CA PRO A 737 12.33 -19.50 -6.15
C PRO A 737 10.95 -19.92 -5.66
N PHE A 738 10.38 -19.17 -4.72
CA PHE A 738 8.98 -19.26 -4.29
C PHE A 738 8.20 -18.06 -4.84
N TYR A 739 7.05 -18.29 -5.43
CA TYR A 739 6.29 -17.28 -6.16
C TYR A 739 4.94 -16.96 -5.50
N GLY A 740 4.63 -15.68 -5.34
CA GLY A 740 3.30 -15.18 -5.09
C GLY A 740 2.50 -15.18 -6.41
N LEU A 741 1.57 -16.13 -6.52
CA LEU A 741 0.86 -16.41 -7.77
C LEU A 741 -0.34 -15.49 -7.95
N GLY A 742 -0.49 -14.96 -9.17
CA GLY A 742 -1.69 -14.23 -9.55
C GLY A 742 -2.88 -15.15 -9.76
N ALA A 743 -4.07 -14.65 -9.40
CA ALA A 743 -5.32 -15.38 -9.54
C ALA A 743 -5.64 -15.75 -10.99
N PRO A 744 -6.23 -16.93 -11.26
CA PRO A 744 -6.74 -17.32 -12.56
C PRO A 744 -7.95 -16.45 -12.95
N ARG A 745 -8.50 -16.68 -14.17
CA ARG A 745 -9.72 -15.99 -14.62
C ARG A 745 -10.86 -16.19 -13.63
N GLY A 746 -11.47 -15.08 -13.22
CA GLY A 746 -12.65 -15.04 -12.37
C GLY A 746 -13.74 -14.15 -12.97
N ALA A 747 -15.00 -14.51 -12.75
CA ALA A 747 -16.14 -13.73 -13.19
C ALA A 747 -17.16 -13.56 -12.06
N TRP A 748 -17.73 -12.37 -11.96
CA TRP A 748 -18.73 -12.01 -10.96
C TRP A 748 -19.86 -11.22 -11.60
N VAL A 749 -21.05 -11.39 -11.05
CA VAL A 749 -22.25 -10.64 -11.41
C VAL A 749 -22.91 -10.13 -10.13
N GLY A 750 -23.53 -8.97 -10.20
CA GLY A 750 -24.25 -8.40 -9.08
C GLY A 750 -25.35 -7.43 -9.49
N LEU A 751 -26.17 -7.13 -8.51
CA LEU A 751 -27.28 -6.18 -8.60
C LEU A 751 -27.07 -5.09 -7.56
N ARG A 752 -27.33 -3.85 -7.95
CA ARG A 752 -27.39 -2.70 -7.06
C ARG A 752 -28.73 -2.03 -7.21
N TYR A 753 -29.40 -1.84 -6.09
CA TYR A 753 -30.66 -1.09 -6.01
C TYR A 753 -30.41 0.19 -5.22
N GLU A 754 -30.76 1.33 -5.81
CA GLU A 754 -30.60 2.67 -5.25
C GLU A 754 -31.96 3.31 -4.98
N TRP A 755 -32.09 4.06 -3.88
CA TRP A 755 -33.25 4.87 -3.53
C TRP A 755 -32.80 6.26 -3.06
N GLU A 756 -33.72 7.24 -3.20
CA GLU A 756 -33.53 8.63 -2.77
C GLU A 756 -33.79 8.81 -1.26
#